data_97bd0310786b7c96e3e3232b59907144
#
_entry.id   97bd0310786b7c96e3e3232b59907144
#
_cell.length_a   1.000
_cell.length_b   1.000
_cell.length_c   1.000
_cell.angle_alpha   90.00
_cell.angle_beta   90.00
_cell.angle_gamma   90.00
#
_symmetry.space_group_name_H-M   'P 1'
#
loop_
_entity.id
_entity.type
_entity.pdbx_description
1 polymer ?
#
loop_
_entity_poly.entity_id
_entity_poly.type
_entity_poly.pdbx_seq_one_letter_code
_entity_poly.pdbx_strand_id
1 'polypeptide(L)'
;MAASEKRATPRAATSSEATAAWRRQYACGPVELAGDADALYDRHLLFDNVADPAAAGPRQRYEALARSIRDILSQRWVRTEQTYERENPKRVYYLSMEFLIGRSLSNNTTNLLLSPLVDEAVKRRSLDWLGLLEEEPDAGLGNGGLGRLAACFLDSMATLQLPAMGYGLRYEYGMFRQSIEDGWQQEHPDNWLRRPDPWEVARPDDKVEVILNCSFEVRGGALTPILGRSSTLIGMPFDRPVVGYGGKTINTLRLWAAGAGDYFDFQAFSHGDFVAALAETLAAESLTRVLYPDDSTPRGQGLRFVQEYFLVTCSLADLIRRFRRTNADWSALPEKAAVQLNDTHPSIAVPELMRILLDEAHLGWDQAWELTRRTLAYTNHTLLPEALEKWPLAWFERLLPRHLQIIFEINQRLLDEVRRRFPGDEGRVERTSLIEEGPDKHVRMANLAIVGSHSTNGVSLMHSAMLRSTTVKDLADMFPERFGNKTNGVTPRRWLLLANPALARIITDAIGDDWITDLGQLARLKLLVDDTRFCDAFRATKRAVKSAFAEWLRSRSGQTVDPDSIFDSQTKRIHEYKRQLLNALRIVVLYNRLRENPTLEMTPRTFLFAGKAAPGYYLAKLIIKLLNNLAVTIDADPSIRGRLNVVFLPEGSVSLAERLIPASDVSNQISTAGYEASGTSNMKFMMNGALTLGTRDGATIEMAQEAGEDNVFFFGLTAEQVAGSRGWYRPRWHYEHQPEVRVALDLIFSDHFSPNEPGVFTPLHDMLLTSDYYMHLADLASYLEADHRLCTLYADPRAWARKAILNVASSGKFSSDRTIAEYAADIWHAGPCPVS
;
A
#
# COMPACT_ATOMS: atom_id res chain seq x y z
N MET A 1 -2.94 -63.72 -10.91
CA MET A 1 -3.77 -63.21 -9.80
C MET A 1 -3.10 -61.98 -9.30
N ALA A 2 -3.50 -60.85 -9.77
CA ALA A 2 -3.02 -59.52 -9.34
C ALA A 2 -4.14 -58.88 -8.53
N ALA A 3 -3.90 -58.66 -7.26
CA ALA A 3 -4.82 -58.00 -6.37
C ALA A 3 -4.81 -56.48 -6.64
N SER A 4 -5.95 -55.96 -6.99
CA SER A 4 -6.18 -54.50 -7.12
C SER A 4 -6.35 -53.89 -5.74
N GLU A 5 -5.35 -53.17 -5.29
CA GLU A 5 -5.50 -52.26 -4.14
C GLU A 5 -6.46 -51.10 -4.51
N LYS A 6 -7.63 -51.12 -3.95
CA LYS A 6 -8.56 -50.01 -3.96
C LYS A 6 -7.95 -48.90 -3.07
N ARG A 7 -7.47 -47.80 -3.67
CA ARG A 7 -7.19 -46.56 -2.94
C ARG A 7 -8.50 -46.08 -2.28
N ALA A 8 -8.53 -46.09 -0.98
CA ALA A 8 -9.61 -45.53 -0.20
C ALA A 8 -9.64 -44.00 -0.41
N THR A 9 -10.77 -43.52 -0.86
CA THR A 9 -11.08 -42.08 -0.84
C THR A 9 -10.99 -41.55 0.58
N PRO A 10 -10.34 -40.37 0.83
CA PRO A 10 -10.29 -39.81 2.16
C PRO A 10 -11.73 -39.53 2.64
N ARG A 11 -12.10 -40.14 3.75
CA ARG A 11 -13.35 -39.88 4.44
C ARG A 11 -13.34 -38.41 4.87
N ALA A 12 -14.32 -37.62 4.48
CA ALA A 12 -14.49 -36.27 5.04
C ALA A 12 -14.51 -36.37 6.55
N ALA A 13 -13.57 -35.70 7.21
CA ALA A 13 -13.52 -35.70 8.69
C ALA A 13 -14.86 -35.22 9.26
N THR A 14 -15.36 -35.87 10.29
CA THR A 14 -16.55 -35.40 11.01
C THR A 14 -16.25 -34.06 11.67
N SER A 15 -17.26 -33.25 11.93
CA SER A 15 -17.06 -31.91 12.54
C SER A 15 -16.27 -31.99 13.86
N SER A 16 -16.44 -33.06 14.61
CA SER A 16 -15.69 -33.36 15.84
C SER A 16 -14.21 -33.66 15.58
N GLU A 17 -13.88 -34.37 14.51
CA GLU A 17 -12.49 -34.69 14.13
C GLU A 17 -11.74 -33.48 13.57
N ALA A 18 -12.41 -32.64 12.77
CA ALA A 18 -11.87 -31.39 12.28
C ALA A 18 -11.59 -30.41 13.44
N THR A 19 -12.52 -30.31 14.40
CA THR A 19 -12.35 -29.52 15.63
C THR A 19 -11.22 -30.04 16.50
N ALA A 20 -11.06 -31.35 16.62
CA ALA A 20 -9.98 -31.97 17.40
C ALA A 20 -8.62 -31.81 16.69
N ALA A 21 -8.56 -31.90 15.36
CA ALA A 21 -7.34 -31.64 14.58
C ALA A 21 -6.93 -30.16 14.69
N TRP A 22 -7.90 -29.26 14.60
CA TRP A 22 -7.71 -27.83 14.78
C TRP A 22 -7.21 -27.48 16.20
N ARG A 23 -7.79 -28.05 17.26
CA ARG A 23 -7.31 -27.89 18.65
C ARG A 23 -5.86 -28.35 18.80
N ARG A 24 -5.46 -29.43 18.14
CA ARG A 24 -4.07 -29.90 18.15
C ARG A 24 -3.12 -29.00 17.40
N GLN A 25 -3.58 -28.37 16.34
CA GLN A 25 -2.74 -27.49 15.50
C GLN A 25 -2.56 -26.08 16.09
N TYR A 26 -3.61 -25.52 16.75
CA TYR A 26 -3.64 -24.14 17.19
C TYR A 26 -3.73 -23.97 18.72
N ALA A 27 -4.34 -24.86 19.42
CA ALA A 27 -4.43 -24.84 20.87
C ALA A 27 -3.23 -25.57 21.53
N CYS A 28 -2.02 -25.20 21.13
CA CYS A 28 -0.80 -25.79 21.70
C CYS A 28 -0.44 -25.26 23.10
N GLY A 29 -1.37 -24.86 23.91
CA GLY A 29 -1.17 -24.35 25.25
C GLY A 29 -2.13 -24.98 26.28
N PRO A 30 -1.95 -24.68 27.58
CA PRO A 30 -2.77 -25.22 28.65
C PRO A 30 -4.18 -24.62 28.73
N VAL A 31 -4.54 -23.71 27.83
CA VAL A 31 -5.89 -23.14 27.78
C VAL A 31 -6.79 -24.13 27.05
N GLU A 32 -7.50 -24.94 27.82
CA GLU A 32 -8.62 -25.72 27.29
C GLU A 32 -9.72 -24.74 26.88
N LEU A 33 -10.04 -24.70 25.57
CA LEU A 33 -11.28 -24.10 25.14
C LEU A 33 -12.41 -24.96 25.68
N ALA A 34 -12.98 -24.57 26.82
CA ALA A 34 -14.12 -25.26 27.40
C ALA A 34 -15.33 -25.10 26.46
N GLY A 35 -15.83 -26.22 25.93
CA GLY A 35 -16.95 -26.22 25.01
C GLY A 35 -16.58 -26.44 23.54
N ASP A 36 -17.61 -26.47 22.69
CA ASP A 36 -17.44 -26.48 21.23
C ASP A 36 -17.16 -25.06 20.71
N ALA A 37 -16.86 -24.94 19.41
CA ALA A 37 -16.52 -23.64 18.78
C ALA A 37 -17.64 -22.59 18.89
N ASP A 38 -18.90 -23.05 19.11
CA ASP A 38 -20.04 -22.15 19.26
C ASP A 38 -20.08 -21.50 20.65
N ALA A 39 -19.57 -22.18 21.68
CA ALA A 39 -19.56 -21.67 23.05
C ALA A 39 -18.69 -20.39 23.14
N LEU A 40 -17.61 -20.31 22.36
CA LEU A 40 -16.73 -19.14 22.34
C LEU A 40 -17.45 -17.92 21.74
N TYR A 41 -18.17 -18.11 20.63
CA TYR A 41 -18.93 -17.05 19.97
C TYR A 41 -20.07 -16.52 20.88
N ASP A 42 -20.85 -17.44 21.49
CA ASP A 42 -21.94 -17.05 22.39
C ASP A 42 -21.43 -16.38 23.67
N ARG A 43 -20.26 -16.82 24.17
CA ARG A 43 -19.59 -16.16 25.30
C ARG A 43 -19.29 -14.68 24.97
N HIS A 44 -18.74 -14.37 23.80
CA HIS A 44 -18.42 -12.98 23.42
C HIS A 44 -19.67 -12.13 23.18
N LEU A 45 -20.76 -12.73 22.67
CA LEU A 45 -22.04 -12.02 22.60
C LEU A 45 -22.57 -11.69 24.00
N LEU A 46 -22.56 -12.68 24.90
CA LEU A 46 -23.17 -12.55 26.22
C LEU A 46 -22.34 -11.68 27.18
N PHE A 47 -21.01 -11.89 27.24
CA PHE A 47 -20.16 -11.26 28.25
C PHE A 47 -19.43 -10.00 27.77
N ASP A 48 -18.99 -9.93 26.54
CA ASP A 48 -18.27 -8.76 26.04
C ASP A 48 -19.24 -7.74 25.45
N ASN A 49 -20.26 -8.19 24.71
CA ASN A 49 -21.25 -7.31 24.10
C ASN A 49 -22.50 -7.10 24.95
N VAL A 50 -22.65 -7.89 26.03
CA VAL A 50 -23.84 -7.89 26.90
C VAL A 50 -25.15 -7.97 26.10
N ALA A 51 -25.16 -8.87 25.10
CA ALA A 51 -26.26 -9.03 24.16
C ALA A 51 -26.84 -10.43 24.20
N ASP A 52 -28.18 -10.51 24.06
CA ASP A 52 -28.85 -11.80 23.87
C ASP A 52 -28.43 -12.36 22.50
N PRO A 53 -27.83 -13.59 22.44
CA PRO A 53 -27.42 -14.20 21.19
C PRO A 53 -28.53 -14.29 20.12
N ALA A 54 -29.80 -14.43 20.55
CA ALA A 54 -30.93 -14.52 19.64
C ALA A 54 -31.29 -13.14 19.02
N ALA A 55 -31.02 -12.05 19.73
CA ALA A 55 -31.38 -10.68 19.32
C ALA A 55 -30.18 -9.84 18.86
N ALA A 56 -28.97 -10.39 18.88
CA ALA A 56 -27.76 -9.66 18.53
C ALA A 56 -27.81 -9.09 17.11
N GLY A 57 -27.43 -7.81 16.96
CA GLY A 57 -27.32 -7.12 15.68
C GLY A 57 -26.06 -7.50 14.89
N PRO A 58 -25.98 -7.15 13.60
CA PRO A 58 -24.86 -7.51 12.73
C PRO A 58 -23.49 -7.13 13.30
N ARG A 59 -23.35 -5.94 13.84
CA ARG A 59 -22.07 -5.46 14.43
C ARG A 59 -21.67 -6.26 15.65
N GLN A 60 -22.56 -6.57 16.56
CA GLN A 60 -22.29 -7.39 17.74
C GLN A 60 -21.86 -8.82 17.34
N ARG A 61 -22.50 -9.37 16.31
CA ARG A 61 -22.13 -10.66 15.73
C ARG A 61 -20.74 -10.65 15.10
N TYR A 62 -20.40 -9.57 14.38
CA TYR A 62 -19.05 -9.37 13.85
C TYR A 62 -18.01 -9.32 15.00
N GLU A 63 -18.25 -8.49 16.01
CA GLU A 63 -17.33 -8.34 17.14
C GLU A 63 -17.14 -9.65 17.90
N ALA A 64 -18.20 -10.40 18.15
CA ALA A 64 -18.11 -11.70 18.81
C ALA A 64 -17.29 -12.70 17.98
N LEU A 65 -17.48 -12.75 16.68
CA LEU A 65 -16.72 -13.62 15.79
C LEU A 65 -15.24 -13.20 15.72
N ALA A 66 -14.97 -11.91 15.55
CA ALA A 66 -13.61 -11.37 15.52
C ALA A 66 -12.85 -11.64 16.82
N ARG A 67 -13.51 -11.46 17.99
CA ARG A 67 -12.93 -11.77 19.30
C ARG A 67 -12.71 -13.27 19.49
N SER A 68 -13.60 -14.11 18.99
CA SER A 68 -13.41 -15.57 19.02
C SER A 68 -12.15 -16.00 18.28
N ILE A 69 -11.94 -15.44 17.08
CA ILE A 69 -10.71 -15.69 16.29
C ILE A 69 -9.49 -15.09 16.98
N ARG A 70 -9.62 -13.90 17.58
CA ARG A 70 -8.55 -13.27 18.36
C ARG A 70 -8.14 -14.12 19.56
N ASP A 71 -9.05 -14.71 20.28
CA ASP A 71 -8.73 -15.58 21.41
C ASP A 71 -7.87 -16.78 20.97
N ILE A 72 -8.17 -17.32 19.78
CA ILE A 72 -7.40 -18.42 19.20
C ILE A 72 -5.98 -17.97 18.86
N LEU A 73 -5.84 -16.87 18.11
CA LEU A 73 -4.54 -16.39 17.67
C LEU A 73 -3.69 -15.83 18.81
N SER A 74 -4.29 -15.31 19.87
CA SER A 74 -3.58 -14.69 20.99
C SER A 74 -2.64 -15.65 21.69
N GLN A 75 -3.03 -16.92 21.84
CA GLN A 75 -2.17 -17.94 22.45
C GLN A 75 -0.89 -18.12 21.63
N ARG A 76 -1.00 -18.18 20.31
CA ARG A 76 0.16 -18.30 19.41
C ARG A 76 0.97 -17.03 19.34
N TRP A 77 0.32 -15.89 19.45
CA TRP A 77 0.97 -14.56 19.49
C TRP A 77 1.87 -14.43 20.73
N VAL A 78 1.35 -14.79 21.91
CA VAL A 78 2.13 -14.83 23.17
C VAL A 78 3.32 -15.79 23.02
N ARG A 79 3.12 -16.99 22.49
CA ARG A 79 4.21 -17.94 22.26
C ARG A 79 5.27 -17.44 21.29
N THR A 80 4.86 -16.73 20.25
CA THR A 80 5.79 -16.11 19.30
C THR A 80 6.72 -15.14 20.02
N GLU A 81 6.18 -14.24 20.84
CA GLU A 81 7.01 -13.30 21.60
C GLU A 81 7.89 -14.01 22.63
N GLN A 82 7.37 -14.99 23.36
CA GLN A 82 8.17 -15.80 24.31
C GLN A 82 9.31 -16.56 23.60
N THR A 83 9.06 -17.07 22.40
CA THR A 83 10.11 -17.73 21.60
C THR A 83 11.18 -16.72 21.22
N TYR A 84 10.80 -15.51 20.75
CA TYR A 84 11.77 -14.48 20.39
C TYR A 84 12.56 -13.95 21.59
N GLU A 85 11.98 -13.90 22.77
CA GLU A 85 12.72 -13.54 24.00
C GLU A 85 13.71 -14.63 24.41
N ARG A 86 13.32 -15.90 24.33
CA ARG A 86 14.17 -17.05 24.69
C ARG A 86 15.32 -17.26 23.70
N GLU A 87 15.01 -17.26 22.40
CA GLU A 87 16.00 -17.55 21.36
C GLU A 87 16.86 -16.33 21.01
N ASN A 88 16.41 -15.14 21.36
CA ASN A 88 17.07 -13.86 21.04
C ASN A 88 17.55 -13.77 19.58
N PRO A 89 16.69 -14.07 18.58
CA PRO A 89 17.06 -13.99 17.19
C PRO A 89 17.27 -12.53 16.74
N LYS A 90 17.88 -12.33 15.58
CA LYS A 90 17.89 -11.02 14.94
C LYS A 90 16.46 -10.67 14.51
N ARG A 91 15.94 -9.53 14.98
CA ARG A 91 14.59 -9.05 14.66
C ARG A 91 14.63 -7.96 13.61
N VAL A 92 13.67 -8.02 12.70
CA VAL A 92 13.43 -6.99 11.69
C VAL A 92 12.40 -6.00 12.19
N TYR A 93 12.72 -4.72 12.12
CA TYR A 93 11.83 -3.63 12.48
C TYR A 93 11.52 -2.79 11.24
N TYR A 94 10.28 -2.84 10.79
CA TYR A 94 9.84 -2.19 9.55
C TYR A 94 9.11 -0.89 9.90
N LEU A 95 9.76 0.26 9.68
CA LEU A 95 9.24 1.59 10.00
C LEU A 95 8.54 2.18 8.78
N SER A 96 7.25 2.46 8.91
CA SER A 96 6.46 3.05 7.83
C SER A 96 5.40 4.01 8.37
N MET A 97 5.22 5.14 7.68
CA MET A 97 4.12 6.08 7.94
C MET A 97 2.75 5.49 7.56
N GLU A 98 2.75 4.46 6.72
CA GLU A 98 1.53 3.85 6.18
C GLU A 98 1.53 2.34 6.34
N PHE A 99 0.39 1.80 6.76
CA PHE A 99 0.07 0.38 6.71
C PHE A 99 -1.38 0.20 6.23
N LEU A 100 -1.57 0.02 4.94
CA LEU A 100 -2.91 -0.19 4.36
C LEU A 100 -3.35 -1.65 4.53
N ILE A 101 -3.80 -1.97 5.74
CA ILE A 101 -4.06 -3.33 6.19
C ILE A 101 -5.28 -3.94 5.50
N GLY A 102 -6.34 -3.16 5.32
CA GLY A 102 -7.65 -3.65 4.92
C GLY A 102 -8.35 -4.40 6.04
N ARG A 103 -9.37 -5.20 5.70
CA ARG A 103 -10.12 -6.02 6.66
C ARG A 103 -9.29 -7.19 7.16
N SER A 104 -9.39 -7.47 8.46
CA SER A 104 -8.60 -8.50 9.15
C SER A 104 -9.37 -9.81 9.33
N LEU A 105 -10.70 -9.79 9.44
CA LEU A 105 -11.50 -10.98 9.75
C LEU A 105 -11.28 -12.09 8.72
N SER A 106 -11.51 -11.81 7.45
CA SER A 106 -11.34 -12.80 6.38
C SER A 106 -9.87 -13.22 6.22
N ASN A 107 -8.93 -12.26 6.32
CA ASN A 107 -7.50 -12.56 6.21
C ASN A 107 -6.99 -13.46 7.33
N ASN A 108 -7.37 -13.16 8.58
CA ASN A 108 -6.96 -13.95 9.74
C ASN A 108 -7.60 -15.34 9.71
N THR A 109 -8.87 -15.43 9.31
CA THR A 109 -9.57 -16.71 9.11
C THR A 109 -8.85 -17.58 8.08
N THR A 110 -8.46 -16.99 6.96
CA THR A 110 -7.72 -17.68 5.89
C THR A 110 -6.34 -18.12 6.35
N ASN A 111 -5.56 -17.21 6.94
CA ASN A 111 -4.17 -17.50 7.33
C ASN A 111 -4.10 -18.48 8.53
N LEU A 112 -5.11 -18.52 9.38
CA LEU A 112 -5.23 -19.52 10.47
C LEU A 112 -5.78 -20.87 9.97
N LEU A 113 -6.12 -21.01 8.69
CA LEU A 113 -6.78 -22.20 8.12
C LEU A 113 -8.14 -22.51 8.77
N LEU A 114 -8.83 -21.48 9.26
CA LEU A 114 -10.12 -21.61 9.95
C LEU A 114 -11.33 -21.51 9.01
N SER A 115 -11.13 -21.21 7.72
CA SER A 115 -12.24 -21.00 6.77
C SER A 115 -13.28 -22.14 6.79
N PRO A 116 -12.91 -23.44 6.77
CA PRO A 116 -13.91 -24.50 6.81
C PRO A 116 -14.75 -24.51 8.11
N LEU A 117 -14.12 -24.19 9.24
CA LEU A 117 -14.80 -24.16 10.54
C LEU A 117 -15.75 -22.97 10.63
N VAL A 118 -15.31 -21.80 10.16
CA VAL A 118 -16.12 -20.58 10.12
C VAL A 118 -17.30 -20.76 9.16
N ASP A 119 -17.09 -21.34 7.98
CA ASP A 119 -18.15 -21.64 7.01
C ASP A 119 -19.22 -22.57 7.61
N GLU A 120 -18.81 -23.59 8.37
CA GLU A 120 -19.73 -24.48 9.07
C GLU A 120 -20.53 -23.75 10.14
N ALA A 121 -19.86 -22.94 10.98
CA ALA A 121 -20.51 -22.15 12.03
C ALA A 121 -21.49 -21.12 11.45
N VAL A 122 -21.10 -20.44 10.36
CA VAL A 122 -21.93 -19.47 9.64
C VAL A 122 -23.20 -20.14 9.11
N LYS A 123 -23.07 -21.29 8.45
CA LYS A 123 -24.21 -22.07 7.92
C LYS A 123 -25.14 -22.55 9.02
N ARG A 124 -24.60 -23.14 10.09
CA ARG A 124 -25.37 -23.68 11.22
C ARG A 124 -26.17 -22.60 11.93
N ARG A 125 -25.61 -21.39 12.03
CA ARG A 125 -26.25 -20.25 12.70
C ARG A 125 -27.03 -19.35 11.76
N SER A 126 -27.10 -19.71 10.47
CA SER A 126 -27.75 -18.89 9.43
C SER A 126 -27.25 -17.44 9.44
N LEU A 127 -25.94 -17.23 9.62
CA LEU A 127 -25.32 -15.91 9.60
C LEU A 127 -25.06 -15.46 8.15
N ASP A 128 -25.26 -14.19 7.88
CA ASP A 128 -24.85 -13.56 6.62
C ASP A 128 -23.34 -13.23 6.68
N TRP A 129 -22.51 -14.11 6.13
CA TRP A 129 -21.05 -13.94 6.12
C TRP A 129 -20.61 -12.66 5.42
N LEU A 130 -21.20 -12.35 4.26
CA LEU A 130 -20.83 -11.13 3.52
C LEU A 130 -21.26 -9.89 4.28
N GLY A 131 -22.44 -9.89 4.88
CA GLY A 131 -22.90 -8.82 5.76
C GLY A 131 -22.00 -8.62 6.97
N LEU A 132 -21.50 -9.72 7.58
CA LEU A 132 -20.55 -9.63 8.69
C LEU A 132 -19.21 -9.02 8.29
N LEU A 133 -18.70 -9.35 7.10
CA LEU A 133 -17.48 -8.75 6.57
C LEU A 133 -17.65 -7.24 6.30
N GLU A 134 -18.86 -6.81 5.89
CA GLU A 134 -19.14 -5.38 5.66
C GLU A 134 -19.21 -4.56 6.98
N GLU A 135 -19.44 -5.21 8.13
CA GLU A 135 -19.40 -4.56 9.45
C GLU A 135 -17.97 -4.20 9.90
N GLU A 136 -16.93 -4.86 9.34
CA GLU A 136 -15.54 -4.48 9.58
C GLU A 136 -15.16 -3.27 8.77
N PRO A 137 -14.71 -2.15 9.39
CA PRO A 137 -14.18 -1.03 8.63
C PRO A 137 -12.86 -1.42 7.96
N ASP A 138 -12.60 -0.92 6.75
CA ASP A 138 -11.27 -0.93 6.18
C ASP A 138 -10.38 0.00 7.03
N ALA A 139 -9.37 -0.55 7.68
CA ALA A 139 -8.41 0.27 8.43
C ALA A 139 -7.54 1.04 7.42
N GLY A 140 -7.99 2.24 7.08
CA GLY A 140 -7.39 3.09 6.06
C GLY A 140 -6.13 3.82 6.54
N LEU A 141 -5.19 3.09 7.14
CA LEU A 141 -3.92 3.60 7.66
C LEU A 141 -2.84 3.74 6.58
N GLY A 142 -3.25 3.88 5.33
CA GLY A 142 -2.39 4.08 4.18
C GLY A 142 -3.16 4.67 3.00
N ASN A 143 -2.44 5.26 2.06
CA ASN A 143 -3.02 5.95 0.91
C ASN A 143 -3.03 5.08 -0.36
N GLY A 144 -2.01 4.22 -0.54
CA GLY A 144 -1.87 3.50 -1.80
C GLY A 144 -0.84 2.38 -1.77
N GLY A 145 0.02 2.35 -2.81
CA GLY A 145 0.98 1.29 -3.05
C GLY A 145 1.98 1.08 -1.91
N LEU A 146 2.52 2.15 -1.36
CA LEU A 146 3.50 2.11 -0.27
C LEU A 146 2.92 1.44 0.99
N GLY A 147 1.76 1.89 1.46
CA GLY A 147 1.11 1.33 2.65
C GLY A 147 0.61 -0.10 2.45
N ARG A 148 0.13 -0.43 1.23
CA ARG A 148 -0.28 -1.81 0.94
C ARG A 148 0.91 -2.75 0.81
N LEU A 149 2.04 -2.28 0.27
CA LEU A 149 3.29 -3.03 0.23
C LEU A 149 3.76 -3.37 1.65
N ALA A 150 3.79 -2.40 2.55
CA ALA A 150 4.15 -2.59 3.95
C ALA A 150 3.28 -3.69 4.61
N ALA A 151 1.97 -3.68 4.37
CA ALA A 151 1.07 -4.71 4.86
C ALA A 151 1.31 -6.09 4.23
N CYS A 152 1.64 -6.18 2.93
CA CYS A 152 2.04 -7.43 2.28
C CYS A 152 3.36 -7.97 2.85
N PHE A 153 4.31 -7.08 3.13
CA PHE A 153 5.60 -7.47 3.70
C PHE A 153 5.47 -8.03 5.11
N LEU A 154 4.59 -7.46 5.95
CA LEU A 154 4.32 -8.03 7.27
C LEU A 154 3.70 -9.44 7.16
N ASP A 155 2.74 -9.65 6.27
CA ASP A 155 2.15 -10.97 6.00
C ASP A 155 3.23 -11.97 5.59
N SER A 156 4.12 -11.59 4.68
CA SER A 156 5.21 -12.46 4.20
C SER A 156 6.26 -12.73 5.27
N MET A 157 6.64 -11.73 6.08
CA MET A 157 7.57 -11.96 7.19
C MET A 157 7.02 -12.96 8.20
N ALA A 158 5.73 -12.87 8.53
CA ALA A 158 5.08 -13.83 9.43
C ALA A 158 4.95 -15.21 8.78
N THR A 159 4.63 -15.29 7.49
CA THR A 159 4.51 -16.57 6.75
C THR A 159 5.86 -17.29 6.65
N LEU A 160 6.94 -16.54 6.42
CA LEU A 160 8.31 -17.04 6.39
C LEU A 160 8.92 -17.27 7.80
N GLN A 161 8.13 -17.06 8.85
CA GLN A 161 8.53 -17.21 10.25
C GLN A 161 9.72 -16.32 10.65
N LEU A 162 9.89 -15.17 9.99
CA LEU A 162 10.91 -14.21 10.34
C LEU A 162 10.48 -13.42 11.59
N PRO A 163 11.38 -13.28 12.58
CA PRO A 163 11.12 -12.39 13.72
C PRO A 163 11.01 -10.95 13.24
N ALA A 164 9.82 -10.40 13.28
CA ALA A 164 9.57 -9.07 12.74
C ALA A 164 8.54 -8.27 13.53
N MET A 165 8.66 -6.96 13.46
CA MET A 165 7.72 -6.01 14.03
C MET A 165 7.56 -4.82 13.10
N GLY A 166 6.31 -4.48 12.76
CA GLY A 166 6.01 -3.23 12.08
C GLY A 166 5.80 -2.10 13.07
N TYR A 167 6.27 -0.90 12.74
CA TYR A 167 6.01 0.33 13.48
C TYR A 167 5.34 1.37 12.59
N GLY A 168 4.20 1.91 13.03
CA GLY A 168 3.45 2.94 12.34
C GLY A 168 2.72 3.87 13.29
N LEU A 169 1.90 4.77 12.75
CA LEU A 169 1.04 5.67 13.52
C LEU A 169 -0.41 5.15 13.51
N ARG A 170 -1.08 5.29 14.65
CA ARG A 170 -2.50 4.95 14.82
C ARG A 170 -3.34 6.18 14.51
N TYR A 171 -3.56 6.42 13.22
CA TYR A 171 -4.42 7.53 12.83
C TYR A 171 -5.87 7.28 13.25
N GLU A 172 -6.49 8.25 13.87
CA GLU A 172 -7.89 8.18 14.29
C GLU A 172 -8.84 8.20 13.08
N TYR A 173 -8.52 9.08 12.14
CA TYR A 173 -9.18 9.17 10.84
C TYR A 173 -8.15 8.81 9.78
N GLY A 174 -8.12 7.64 9.25
CA GLY A 174 -7.15 7.24 8.23
C GLY A 174 -7.16 8.17 7.00
N MET A 175 -7.18 7.59 5.80
CA MET A 175 -7.53 8.33 4.60
C MET A 175 -9.01 8.74 4.66
N PHE A 176 -9.38 9.88 4.10
CA PHE A 176 -10.75 10.34 4.03
C PHE A 176 -11.66 9.33 3.29
N ARG A 177 -12.95 9.32 3.62
CA ARG A 177 -13.98 8.64 2.86
C ARG A 177 -14.35 9.50 1.66
N GLN A 178 -14.39 8.88 0.47
CA GLN A 178 -14.66 9.57 -0.79
C GLN A 178 -16.13 9.39 -1.19
N SER A 179 -16.84 10.48 -1.47
CA SER A 179 -18.08 10.48 -2.26
C SER A 179 -17.88 11.27 -3.55
N ILE A 180 -18.81 11.10 -4.48
CA ILE A 180 -18.87 11.88 -5.72
C ILE A 180 -20.19 12.66 -5.72
N GLU A 181 -20.09 13.99 -5.81
CA GLU A 181 -21.22 14.89 -5.87
C GLU A 181 -21.06 15.80 -7.09
N ASP A 182 -22.03 15.82 -7.98
CA ASP A 182 -21.97 16.55 -9.27
C ASP A 182 -20.69 16.23 -10.08
N GLY A 183 -20.20 14.99 -9.98
CA GLY A 183 -18.97 14.53 -10.61
C GLY A 183 -17.68 14.88 -9.86
N TRP A 184 -17.74 15.72 -8.83
CA TRP A 184 -16.58 16.11 -8.02
C TRP A 184 -16.33 15.15 -6.85
N GLN A 185 -15.06 14.88 -6.55
CA GLN A 185 -14.68 14.24 -5.30
C GLN A 185 -15.02 15.13 -4.11
N GLN A 186 -15.72 14.54 -3.13
CA GLN A 186 -15.90 15.10 -1.80
C GLN A 186 -15.21 14.23 -0.76
N GLU A 187 -14.54 14.88 0.20
CA GLU A 187 -13.82 14.23 1.28
C GLU A 187 -14.64 14.28 2.58
N HIS A 188 -14.83 13.13 3.19
CA HIS A 188 -15.49 13.00 4.50
C HIS A 188 -14.57 12.33 5.51
N PRO A 189 -14.71 12.63 6.81
CA PRO A 189 -13.93 11.96 7.83
C PRO A 189 -14.16 10.43 7.78
N ASP A 190 -13.07 9.67 7.71
CA ASP A 190 -13.10 8.21 7.83
C ASP A 190 -12.83 7.80 9.28
N ASN A 191 -13.84 7.91 10.13
CA ASN A 191 -13.75 7.56 11.55
C ASN A 191 -13.86 6.03 11.73
N TRP A 192 -12.82 5.30 11.35
CA TRP A 192 -12.77 3.85 11.44
C TRP A 192 -12.70 3.36 12.90
N LEU A 193 -12.25 4.21 13.82
CA LEU A 193 -12.19 3.95 15.27
C LEU A 193 -13.43 4.44 16.05
N ARG A 194 -14.50 4.84 15.38
CA ARG A 194 -15.77 5.22 16.03
C ARG A 194 -16.28 4.15 17.00
N ARG A 195 -15.95 2.90 16.72
CA ARG A 195 -16.16 1.74 17.61
C ARG A 195 -14.81 1.09 17.88
N PRO A 196 -14.62 0.50 19.09
CA PRO A 196 -13.38 -0.21 19.39
C PRO A 196 -13.04 -1.26 18.33
N ASP A 197 -11.76 -1.31 17.95
CA ASP A 197 -11.27 -2.34 17.06
C ASP A 197 -11.07 -3.66 17.85
N PRO A 198 -11.74 -4.76 17.49
CA PRO A 198 -11.59 -6.01 18.21
C PRO A 198 -10.19 -6.65 18.08
N TRP A 199 -9.37 -6.21 17.12
CA TRP A 199 -8.06 -6.79 16.82
C TRP A 199 -6.92 -6.18 17.62
N GLU A 200 -7.05 -4.93 18.06
CA GLU A 200 -5.95 -4.24 18.75
C GLU A 200 -5.92 -4.50 20.26
N VAL A 201 -4.71 -4.39 20.81
CA VAL A 201 -4.43 -4.48 22.25
C VAL A 201 -3.59 -3.28 22.66
N ALA A 202 -4.11 -2.42 23.54
CA ALA A 202 -3.36 -1.32 24.13
C ALA A 202 -2.26 -1.83 25.06
N ARG A 203 -1.09 -1.18 25.05
CA ARG A 203 0.09 -1.52 25.87
C ARG A 203 0.51 -0.33 26.73
N PRO A 204 -0.24 0.10 27.71
CA PRO A 204 0.04 1.29 28.49
C PRO A 204 1.37 1.24 29.26
N ASP A 205 1.85 0.05 29.62
CA ASP A 205 3.15 -0.14 30.28
C ASP A 205 4.34 0.08 29.32
N ASP A 206 4.07 0.06 27.99
CA ASP A 206 5.05 0.26 26.95
C ASP A 206 5.05 1.71 26.39
N LYS A 207 4.36 2.65 27.04
CA LYS A 207 4.34 4.05 26.63
C LYS A 207 5.74 4.66 26.52
N VAL A 208 5.91 5.58 25.62
CA VAL A 208 7.16 6.30 25.36
C VAL A 208 6.94 7.79 25.55
N GLU A 209 7.85 8.45 26.24
CA GLU A 209 7.89 9.91 26.36
C GLU A 209 8.73 10.48 25.22
N VAL A 210 8.18 11.44 24.50
CA VAL A 210 8.82 12.12 23.37
C VAL A 210 8.93 13.59 23.69
N ILE A 211 10.17 14.09 23.77
CA ILE A 211 10.43 15.48 24.09
C ILE A 211 10.47 16.31 22.80
N LEU A 212 9.64 17.33 22.76
CA LEU A 212 9.65 18.32 21.68
C LEU A 212 10.07 19.68 22.25
N ASN A 213 11.03 20.36 21.63
CA ASN A 213 11.55 21.65 22.12
C ASN A 213 10.61 22.82 21.78
N CYS A 214 9.31 22.61 21.90
CA CYS A 214 8.28 23.64 21.87
C CYS A 214 7.08 23.19 22.71
N SER A 215 6.31 24.14 23.25
CA SER A 215 4.97 23.91 23.80
C SER A 215 3.93 24.60 22.92
N PHE A 216 2.66 24.47 23.26
CA PHE A 216 1.58 25.01 22.45
C PHE A 216 0.63 25.84 23.32
N GLU A 217 0.11 26.94 22.76
CA GLU A 217 -0.96 27.71 23.32
C GLU A 217 -2.00 28.06 22.26
N VAL A 218 -3.19 28.45 22.66
CA VAL A 218 -4.22 28.92 21.76
C VAL A 218 -4.18 30.43 21.66
N ARG A 219 -3.87 30.98 20.47
CA ARG A 219 -3.90 32.43 20.20
C ARG A 219 -4.88 32.70 19.04
N GLY A 220 -5.85 33.53 19.28
CA GLY A 220 -6.84 33.85 18.22
C GLY A 220 -7.59 32.65 17.65
N GLY A 221 -7.83 31.61 18.44
CA GLY A 221 -8.49 30.36 18.01
C GLY A 221 -7.59 29.37 17.28
N ALA A 222 -6.27 29.62 17.19
CA ALA A 222 -5.32 28.72 16.54
C ALA A 222 -4.25 28.24 17.52
N LEU A 223 -3.88 26.96 17.42
CA LEU A 223 -2.71 26.42 18.14
C LEU A 223 -1.44 27.09 17.61
N THR A 224 -0.68 27.68 18.54
CA THR A 224 0.52 28.45 18.23
C THR A 224 1.69 27.89 19.02
N PRO A 225 2.82 27.50 18.38
CA PRO A 225 3.98 26.96 19.10
C PRO A 225 4.69 28.08 19.88
N ILE A 226 5.06 27.76 21.11
CA ILE A 226 5.90 28.58 21.98
C ILE A 226 7.30 27.98 22.01
N LEU A 227 8.23 28.63 21.37
CA LEU A 227 9.62 28.18 21.31
C LEU A 227 10.36 28.39 22.63
N GLY A 228 11.34 27.53 22.92
CA GLY A 228 12.14 27.59 24.11
C GLY A 228 11.46 27.09 25.41
N ARG A 229 10.27 26.51 25.26
CA ARG A 229 9.56 25.76 26.29
C ARG A 229 9.27 24.36 25.80
N SER A 230 9.91 23.35 26.36
CA SER A 230 9.69 21.97 25.96
C SER A 230 8.31 21.46 26.40
N SER A 231 7.70 20.61 25.57
CA SER A 231 6.56 19.77 25.94
C SER A 231 6.94 18.30 25.88
N THR A 232 6.24 17.48 26.65
CA THR A 232 6.37 16.03 26.60
C THR A 232 5.11 15.44 25.97
N LEU A 233 5.30 14.78 24.83
CA LEU A 233 4.27 13.97 24.18
C LEU A 233 4.37 12.54 24.68
N ILE A 234 3.24 11.86 24.78
CA ILE A 234 3.16 10.44 25.12
C ILE A 234 2.83 9.63 23.87
N GLY A 235 3.72 8.72 23.51
CA GLY A 235 3.46 7.67 22.54
C GLY A 235 2.78 6.48 23.22
N MET A 236 1.48 6.29 22.99
CA MET A 236 0.71 5.15 23.48
C MET A 236 0.68 4.06 22.42
N PRO A 237 1.24 2.88 22.66
CA PRO A 237 1.26 1.83 21.66
C PRO A 237 0.01 0.95 21.70
N PHE A 238 -0.45 0.60 20.50
CA PHE A 238 -1.52 -0.36 20.23
C PHE A 238 -0.98 -1.45 19.31
N ASP A 239 -1.04 -2.70 19.76
CA ASP A 239 -0.53 -3.85 19.04
C ASP A 239 -1.65 -4.53 18.26
N ARG A 240 -1.42 -4.82 16.98
CA ARG A 240 -2.28 -5.65 16.12
C ARG A 240 -1.54 -6.90 15.70
N PRO A 241 -2.22 -8.08 15.68
CA PRO A 241 -1.58 -9.31 15.23
C PRO A 241 -1.40 -9.33 13.72
N VAL A 242 -0.26 -9.86 13.29
CA VAL A 242 0.05 -10.16 11.90
C VAL A 242 0.20 -11.67 11.76
N VAL A 243 -0.81 -12.31 11.20
CA VAL A 243 -0.91 -13.77 11.16
C VAL A 243 -0.22 -14.30 9.90
N GLY A 244 0.81 -15.12 10.08
CA GLY A 244 1.41 -15.88 9.00
C GLY A 244 0.53 -17.03 8.54
N TYR A 245 0.64 -17.44 7.29
CA TYR A 245 -0.13 -18.56 6.74
C TYR A 245 0.18 -19.87 7.48
N GLY A 246 -0.86 -20.61 7.82
CA GLY A 246 -0.77 -21.78 8.69
C GLY A 246 -0.75 -21.46 10.20
N GLY A 247 -0.78 -20.18 10.58
CA GLY A 247 -0.81 -19.74 11.99
C GLY A 247 0.44 -20.11 12.80
N LYS A 248 1.55 -20.45 12.14
CA LYS A 248 2.81 -20.87 12.81
C LYS A 248 3.46 -19.73 13.58
N THR A 249 3.45 -18.55 13.01
CA THR A 249 4.03 -17.32 13.58
C THR A 249 3.00 -16.21 13.54
N ILE A 250 2.88 -15.45 14.63
CA ILE A 250 2.07 -14.26 14.69
C ILE A 250 2.95 -13.09 15.15
N ASN A 251 3.34 -12.27 14.21
CA ASN A 251 4.12 -11.06 14.44
C ASN A 251 3.22 -9.90 14.91
N THR A 252 3.83 -8.79 15.27
CA THR A 252 3.14 -7.61 15.79
C THR A 252 3.28 -6.42 14.83
N LEU A 253 2.19 -5.74 14.57
CA LEU A 253 2.17 -4.36 14.07
C LEU A 253 1.86 -3.45 15.26
N ARG A 254 2.83 -2.63 15.67
CA ARG A 254 2.67 -1.64 16.73
C ARG A 254 2.37 -0.28 16.13
N LEU A 255 1.23 0.29 16.51
CA LEU A 255 0.75 1.58 16.07
C LEU A 255 0.79 2.57 17.24
N TRP A 256 1.45 3.70 17.04
CA TRP A 256 1.59 4.74 18.05
C TRP A 256 0.48 5.77 17.96
N ALA A 257 -0.24 6.00 19.06
CA ALA A 257 -1.14 7.12 19.23
C ALA A 257 -0.45 8.21 20.07
N ALA A 258 -0.55 9.45 19.65
CA ALA A 258 -0.01 10.58 20.39
C ALA A 258 -1.02 11.10 21.40
N GLY A 259 -0.54 11.44 22.59
CA GLY A 259 -1.30 12.08 23.63
C GLY A 259 -0.43 13.08 24.41
N ALA A 260 -1.08 13.99 25.12
CA ALA A 260 -0.39 14.77 26.15
C ALA A 260 -0.13 13.86 27.37
N GLY A 261 0.90 14.17 28.13
CA GLY A 261 1.07 13.60 29.46
C GLY A 261 -0.10 13.96 30.39
N ASP A 262 0.10 13.82 31.70
CA ASP A 262 -0.93 14.19 32.68
C ASP A 262 -1.18 15.73 32.75
N TYR A 263 -0.89 16.44 31.65
CA TYR A 263 -1.04 17.90 31.61
C TYR A 263 -2.49 18.25 31.26
N PHE A 264 -3.18 18.74 32.28
CA PHE A 264 -4.50 19.35 32.15
C PHE A 264 -4.51 20.63 33.00
N ASP A 265 -4.73 21.76 32.39
CA ASP A 265 -4.82 23.03 33.11
C ASP A 265 -6.18 23.14 33.81
N PHE A 266 -6.22 22.57 35.02
CA PHE A 266 -7.41 22.58 35.85
C PHE A 266 -7.87 23.99 36.23
N GLN A 267 -6.94 24.96 36.36
CA GLN A 267 -7.29 26.33 36.68
C GLN A 267 -7.97 27.02 35.49
N ALA A 268 -7.39 26.94 34.30
CA ALA A 268 -8.01 27.47 33.09
C ALA A 268 -9.40 26.86 32.88
N PHE A 269 -9.51 25.53 33.02
CA PHE A 269 -10.81 24.84 32.90
C PHE A 269 -11.84 25.35 33.90
N SER A 270 -11.44 25.47 35.19
CA SER A 270 -12.31 25.94 36.28
C SER A 270 -12.76 27.40 36.12
N HIS A 271 -11.99 28.21 35.41
CA HIS A 271 -12.36 29.58 35.06
C HIS A 271 -13.15 29.71 33.76
N GLY A 272 -13.49 28.60 33.11
CA GLY A 272 -14.28 28.55 31.88
C GLY A 272 -13.50 28.70 30.57
N ASP A 273 -12.16 28.74 30.61
CA ASP A 273 -11.31 28.72 29.42
C ASP A 273 -10.99 27.27 29.01
N PHE A 274 -11.99 26.59 28.49
CA PHE A 274 -11.91 25.17 28.12
C PHE A 274 -10.90 24.91 26.99
N VAL A 275 -10.73 25.87 26.07
CA VAL A 275 -9.83 25.72 24.92
C VAL A 275 -8.37 25.85 25.36
N ALA A 276 -8.07 26.85 26.21
CA ALA A 276 -6.71 26.99 26.78
C ALA A 276 -6.34 25.78 27.66
N ALA A 277 -7.31 25.28 28.45
CA ALA A 277 -7.11 24.10 29.31
C ALA A 277 -6.71 22.83 28.53
N LEU A 278 -7.12 22.71 27.27
CA LEU A 278 -6.88 21.56 26.41
C LEU A 278 -5.82 21.80 25.32
N ALA A 279 -5.14 22.95 25.31
CA ALA A 279 -4.23 23.34 24.24
C ALA A 279 -3.13 22.29 23.97
N GLU A 280 -2.44 21.82 25.01
CA GLU A 280 -1.39 20.80 24.91
C GLU A 280 -1.96 19.44 24.48
N THR A 281 -3.14 19.07 24.98
CA THR A 281 -3.83 17.83 24.59
C THR A 281 -4.21 17.87 23.10
N LEU A 282 -4.80 18.98 22.65
CA LEU A 282 -5.17 19.17 21.24
C LEU A 282 -3.93 19.13 20.32
N ALA A 283 -2.83 19.75 20.74
CA ALA A 283 -1.59 19.73 19.98
C ALA A 283 -1.04 18.31 19.85
N ALA A 284 -0.95 17.57 20.96
CA ALA A 284 -0.44 16.22 20.99
C ALA A 284 -1.30 15.26 20.16
N GLU A 285 -2.61 15.22 20.41
CA GLU A 285 -3.53 14.33 19.70
C GLU A 285 -3.64 14.63 18.21
N SER A 286 -3.42 15.89 17.78
CA SER A 286 -3.42 16.27 16.36
C SER A 286 -2.39 15.51 15.55
N LEU A 287 -1.28 15.05 16.16
CA LEU A 287 -0.23 14.29 15.48
C LEU A 287 -0.73 12.96 14.89
N THR A 288 -1.69 12.33 15.51
CA THR A 288 -2.23 11.04 15.05
C THR A 288 -3.71 11.11 14.67
N ARG A 289 -4.22 12.31 14.38
CA ARG A 289 -5.61 12.50 13.93
C ARG A 289 -5.82 12.01 12.50
N VAL A 290 -5.00 12.47 11.56
CA VAL A 290 -5.21 12.27 10.12
C VAL A 290 -3.93 11.84 9.45
N LEU A 291 -4.03 10.83 8.58
CA LEU A 291 -2.99 10.43 7.65
C LEU A 291 -2.84 11.52 6.57
N TYR A 292 -1.63 12.06 6.42
CA TYR A 292 -1.29 13.10 5.46
C TYR A 292 -2.22 14.33 5.52
N PRO A 293 -2.01 15.23 6.50
CA PRO A 293 -2.64 16.55 6.45
C PRO A 293 -2.26 17.25 5.15
N ASP A 294 -3.07 18.22 4.74
CA ASP A 294 -2.77 19.03 3.55
C ASP A 294 -1.41 19.72 3.73
N ASP A 295 -0.41 19.28 2.97
CA ASP A 295 0.97 19.76 2.99
C ASP A 295 1.25 20.86 1.95
N SER A 296 0.21 21.41 1.33
CA SER A 296 0.31 22.64 0.54
C SER A 296 0.61 23.88 1.41
N THR A 297 0.43 23.77 2.73
CA THR A 297 0.66 24.83 3.68
C THR A 297 1.84 24.53 4.60
N PRO A 298 2.60 25.57 5.07
CA PRO A 298 3.69 25.37 6.03
C PRO A 298 3.25 24.70 7.34
N ARG A 299 1.99 24.87 7.76
CA ARG A 299 1.44 24.22 8.96
C ARG A 299 1.24 22.72 8.74
N GLY A 300 0.69 22.34 7.61
CA GLY A 300 0.53 20.92 7.27
C GLY A 300 1.87 20.21 7.10
N GLN A 301 2.83 20.85 6.43
CA GLN A 301 4.21 20.35 6.33
C GLN A 301 4.86 20.19 7.70
N GLY A 302 4.72 21.19 8.59
CA GLY A 302 5.24 21.14 9.96
C GLY A 302 4.63 20.00 10.79
N LEU A 303 3.33 19.72 10.62
CA LEU A 303 2.67 18.60 11.26
C LEU A 303 3.26 17.27 10.76
N ARG A 304 3.47 17.09 9.44
CA ARG A 304 4.14 15.90 8.90
C ARG A 304 5.54 15.69 9.44
N PHE A 305 6.34 16.75 9.53
CA PHE A 305 7.68 16.69 10.11
C PHE A 305 7.67 16.15 11.55
N VAL A 306 6.73 16.65 12.38
CA VAL A 306 6.60 16.18 13.77
C VAL A 306 6.01 14.76 13.83
N GLN A 307 5.11 14.39 12.94
CA GLN A 307 4.62 12.99 12.81
C GLN A 307 5.76 12.01 12.54
N GLU A 308 6.69 12.35 11.63
CA GLU A 308 7.85 11.50 11.29
C GLU A 308 8.79 11.36 12.48
N TYR A 309 9.10 12.48 13.17
CA TYR A 309 9.91 12.47 14.38
C TYR A 309 9.26 11.62 15.50
N PHE A 310 7.96 11.79 15.72
CA PHE A 310 7.22 11.04 16.72
C PHE A 310 7.23 9.53 16.46
N LEU A 311 6.96 9.11 15.21
CA LEU A 311 7.06 7.71 14.80
C LEU A 311 8.44 7.14 15.10
N VAL A 312 9.48 7.83 14.68
CA VAL A 312 10.87 7.38 14.82
C VAL A 312 11.27 7.25 16.28
N THR A 313 11.03 8.28 17.07
CA THR A 313 11.43 8.31 18.49
C THR A 313 10.73 7.23 19.30
N CYS A 314 9.41 7.08 19.15
CA CYS A 314 8.66 6.01 19.81
C CYS A 314 9.17 4.63 19.42
N SER A 315 9.42 4.42 18.11
CA SER A 315 9.80 3.11 17.57
C SER A 315 11.22 2.71 17.99
N LEU A 316 12.17 3.64 17.93
CA LEU A 316 13.55 3.37 18.38
C LEU A 316 13.64 3.19 19.89
N ALA A 317 12.90 3.96 20.67
CA ALA A 317 12.84 3.77 22.12
C ALA A 317 12.33 2.37 22.50
N ASP A 318 11.26 1.89 21.84
CA ASP A 318 10.74 0.53 22.06
C ASP A 318 11.72 -0.55 21.59
N LEU A 319 12.33 -0.37 20.42
CA LEU A 319 13.35 -1.26 19.90
C LEU A 319 14.53 -1.39 20.87
N ILE A 320 15.09 -0.28 21.32
CA ILE A 320 16.24 -0.25 22.24
C ILE A 320 15.86 -0.88 23.58
N ARG A 321 14.68 -0.57 24.11
CA ARG A 321 14.17 -1.20 25.35
C ARG A 321 14.10 -2.73 25.20
N ARG A 322 13.58 -3.25 24.07
CA ARG A 322 13.53 -4.68 23.76
C ARG A 322 14.92 -5.29 23.64
N PHE A 323 15.80 -4.63 22.88
CA PHE A 323 17.18 -5.07 22.73
C PHE A 323 17.91 -5.18 24.07
N ARG A 324 17.75 -4.18 24.95
CA ARG A 324 18.43 -4.11 26.26
C ARG A 324 17.90 -5.13 27.28
N ARG A 325 16.73 -5.71 27.09
CA ARG A 325 16.21 -6.79 27.94
C ARG A 325 17.09 -8.05 27.89
N THR A 326 17.65 -8.36 26.74
CA THR A 326 18.39 -9.60 26.48
C THR A 326 19.85 -9.38 26.13
N ASN A 327 20.28 -8.16 25.85
CA ASN A 327 21.64 -7.85 25.40
C ASN A 327 22.23 -6.71 26.23
N ALA A 328 23.35 -6.98 26.92
CA ALA A 328 24.06 -5.96 27.70
C ALA A 328 25.03 -5.14 26.84
N ASP A 329 25.62 -5.75 25.83
CA ASP A 329 26.63 -5.14 24.96
C ASP A 329 26.00 -4.46 23.76
N TRP A 330 26.25 -3.16 23.60
CA TRP A 330 25.79 -2.36 22.48
C TRP A 330 26.37 -2.82 21.13
N SER A 331 27.55 -3.42 21.10
CA SER A 331 28.16 -3.90 19.88
C SER A 331 27.33 -5.00 19.18
N ALA A 332 26.47 -5.68 19.94
CA ALA A 332 25.56 -6.69 19.40
C ALA A 332 24.32 -6.08 18.69
N LEU A 333 24.11 -4.76 18.73
CA LEU A 333 22.89 -4.16 18.17
C LEU A 333 22.66 -4.51 16.69
N PRO A 334 23.64 -4.40 15.78
CA PRO A 334 23.41 -4.75 14.37
C PRO A 334 23.19 -6.25 14.14
N GLU A 335 23.63 -7.10 15.08
CA GLU A 335 23.44 -8.55 15.00
C GLU A 335 22.06 -9.00 15.55
N LYS A 336 21.39 -8.11 16.28
CA LYS A 336 20.10 -8.40 16.93
C LYS A 336 18.95 -7.56 16.37
N ALA A 337 19.24 -6.48 15.68
CA ALA A 337 18.24 -5.60 15.09
C ALA A 337 18.61 -5.23 13.65
N ALA A 338 17.63 -5.32 12.76
CA ALA A 338 17.68 -4.74 11.43
C ALA A 338 16.48 -3.79 11.28
N VAL A 339 16.74 -2.53 10.97
CA VAL A 339 15.72 -1.50 10.84
C VAL A 339 15.60 -1.13 9.37
N GLN A 340 14.41 -1.34 8.79
CA GLN A 340 14.13 -0.94 7.42
C GLN A 340 13.35 0.37 7.39
N LEU A 341 13.92 1.38 6.74
CA LEU A 341 13.31 2.67 6.50
C LEU A 341 12.47 2.59 5.22
N ASN A 342 11.14 2.66 5.36
CA ASN A 342 10.21 2.62 4.23
C ASN A 342 10.00 4.04 3.69
N ASP A 343 10.72 4.37 2.61
CA ASP A 343 10.88 5.70 2.05
C ASP A 343 11.70 6.64 2.96
N THR A 344 11.67 7.95 2.67
CA THR A 344 12.38 8.99 3.42
C THR A 344 11.70 9.38 4.73
N HIS A 345 10.43 9.02 4.91
CA HIS A 345 9.63 9.41 6.06
C HIS A 345 10.30 9.10 7.42
N PRO A 346 10.91 7.93 7.65
CA PRO A 346 11.60 7.65 8.90
C PRO A 346 13.11 8.02 8.90
N SER A 347 13.60 8.84 7.97
CA SER A 347 15.04 9.18 7.86
C SER A 347 15.63 9.84 9.10
N ILE A 348 14.81 10.49 9.93
CA ILE A 348 15.21 11.03 11.24
C ILE A 348 15.73 9.92 12.17
N ALA A 349 15.48 8.64 11.85
CA ALA A 349 16.05 7.51 12.58
C ALA A 349 17.59 7.53 12.60
N VAL A 350 18.23 8.11 11.58
CA VAL A 350 19.70 8.24 11.54
C VAL A 350 20.21 9.10 12.71
N PRO A 351 19.83 10.38 12.82
CA PRO A 351 20.29 11.20 13.95
C PRO A 351 19.66 10.80 15.29
N GLU A 352 18.48 10.20 15.33
CA GLU A 352 17.86 9.74 16.57
C GLU A 352 18.60 8.53 17.17
N LEU A 353 18.94 7.54 16.36
CA LEU A 353 19.74 6.40 16.84
C LEU A 353 21.13 6.85 17.29
N MET A 354 21.75 7.80 16.55
CA MET A 354 22.99 8.43 16.98
C MET A 354 22.83 9.13 18.34
N ARG A 355 21.76 9.89 18.54
CA ARG A 355 21.49 10.56 19.80
C ARG A 355 21.39 9.57 20.96
N ILE A 356 20.64 8.49 20.79
CA ILE A 356 20.51 7.43 21.79
C ILE A 356 21.88 6.83 22.13
N LEU A 357 22.68 6.51 21.13
CA LEU A 357 23.97 5.88 21.32
C LEU A 357 25.03 6.83 21.93
N LEU A 358 24.99 8.12 21.56
CA LEU A 358 25.90 9.13 22.10
C LEU A 358 25.50 9.61 23.48
N ASP A 359 24.23 10.00 23.64
CA ASP A 359 23.79 10.78 24.80
C ASP A 359 23.25 9.88 25.93
N GLU A 360 22.64 8.73 25.61
CA GLU A 360 22.07 7.80 26.59
C GLU A 360 23.00 6.61 26.86
N ALA A 361 23.61 6.04 25.80
CA ALA A 361 24.52 4.92 25.90
C ALA A 361 25.98 5.37 26.16
N HIS A 362 26.28 6.67 26.03
CA HIS A 362 27.60 7.28 26.23
C HIS A 362 28.71 6.65 25.38
N LEU A 363 28.40 6.24 24.16
CA LEU A 363 29.38 5.70 23.23
C LEU A 363 30.14 6.83 22.52
N GLY A 364 31.37 6.53 22.08
CA GLY A 364 32.12 7.43 21.21
C GLY A 364 31.49 7.53 19.81
N TRP A 365 31.73 8.66 19.12
CA TRP A 365 31.16 8.96 17.82
C TRP A 365 31.34 7.83 16.81
N ASP A 366 32.55 7.35 16.63
CA ASP A 366 32.86 6.38 15.57
C ASP A 366 32.14 5.03 15.82
N GLN A 367 32.08 4.61 17.08
CA GLN A 367 31.33 3.42 17.47
C GLN A 367 29.81 3.62 17.25
N ALA A 368 29.26 4.72 17.71
CA ALA A 368 27.84 5.03 17.51
C ALA A 368 27.48 5.09 16.03
N TRP A 369 28.32 5.70 15.20
CA TRP A 369 28.13 5.81 13.77
C TRP A 369 28.15 4.46 13.06
N GLU A 370 29.12 3.61 13.40
CA GLU A 370 29.23 2.27 12.83
C GLU A 370 27.99 1.41 13.18
N LEU A 371 27.56 1.44 14.46
CA LEU A 371 26.36 0.73 14.90
C LEU A 371 25.10 1.25 14.20
N THR A 372 24.95 2.57 14.07
CA THR A 372 23.82 3.20 13.37
C THR A 372 23.75 2.73 11.93
N ARG A 373 24.84 2.88 11.20
CA ARG A 373 24.90 2.48 9.78
C ARG A 373 24.58 1.01 9.56
N ARG A 374 25.15 0.12 10.41
CA ARG A 374 24.95 -1.34 10.27
C ARG A 374 23.56 -1.79 10.66
N THR A 375 22.82 -0.98 11.42
CA THR A 375 21.46 -1.30 11.87
C THR A 375 20.40 -0.84 10.88
N LEU A 376 20.63 0.29 10.18
CA LEU A 376 19.64 0.92 9.29
C LEU A 376 19.85 0.51 7.82
N ALA A 377 18.74 0.30 7.13
CA ALA A 377 18.67 0.12 5.68
C ALA A 377 17.51 0.96 5.12
N TYR A 378 17.65 1.44 3.88
CA TYR A 378 16.72 2.38 3.25
C TYR A 378 16.17 1.84 1.94
N THR A 379 14.86 1.93 1.76
CA THR A 379 14.18 1.67 0.50
C THR A 379 13.62 2.97 -0.08
N ASN A 380 14.03 3.32 -1.31
CA ASN A 380 13.44 4.42 -2.06
C ASN A 380 12.24 3.91 -2.88
N HIS A 381 11.14 4.68 -2.91
CA HIS A 381 9.91 4.32 -3.62
C HIS A 381 9.55 5.25 -4.79
N THR A 382 10.31 6.32 -5.01
CA THR A 382 10.00 7.27 -6.08
C THR A 382 11.23 7.96 -6.62
N LEU A 383 11.13 8.41 -7.88
CA LEU A 383 12.11 9.27 -8.51
C LEU A 383 11.59 10.70 -8.70
N LEU A 384 10.34 10.97 -8.36
CA LEU A 384 9.77 12.31 -8.47
C LEU A 384 10.50 13.26 -7.53
N PRO A 385 11.09 14.36 -8.03
CA PRO A 385 11.87 15.29 -7.18
C PRO A 385 11.05 15.87 -6.02
N GLU A 386 9.76 16.14 -6.26
CA GLU A 386 8.84 16.67 -5.26
C GLU A 386 8.49 15.67 -4.14
N ALA A 387 8.69 14.39 -4.39
CA ALA A 387 8.47 13.34 -3.40
C ALA A 387 9.74 12.95 -2.63
N LEU A 388 10.90 13.52 -2.98
CA LEU A 388 12.12 13.46 -2.19
C LEU A 388 12.09 14.55 -1.13
N GLU A 389 11.74 14.18 0.09
CA GLU A 389 11.51 15.13 1.17
C GLU A 389 12.71 15.99 1.49
N LYS A 390 12.43 17.27 1.71
CA LYS A 390 13.37 18.26 2.21
C LYS A 390 12.68 19.06 3.30
N TRP A 391 13.24 19.03 4.49
CA TRP A 391 12.67 19.79 5.62
C TRP A 391 13.49 21.04 5.90
N PRO A 392 12.83 22.20 6.17
CA PRO A 392 13.52 23.45 6.49
C PRO A 392 14.48 23.26 7.66
N LEU A 393 15.73 23.67 7.51
CA LEU A 393 16.75 23.58 8.53
C LEU A 393 16.32 24.31 9.82
N ALA A 394 15.62 25.42 9.67
CA ALA A 394 15.06 26.19 10.78
C ALA A 394 14.08 25.38 11.67
N TRP A 395 13.45 24.34 11.15
CA TRP A 395 12.60 23.46 11.96
C TRP A 395 13.43 22.55 12.85
N PHE A 396 14.52 22.00 12.32
CA PHE A 396 15.47 21.26 13.14
C PHE A 396 16.10 22.13 14.22
N GLU A 397 16.52 23.36 13.91
CA GLU A 397 17.08 24.31 14.88
C GLU A 397 16.12 24.55 16.04
N ARG A 398 14.84 24.70 15.75
CA ARG A 398 13.83 25.06 16.74
C ARG A 398 13.31 23.85 17.51
N LEU A 399 13.02 22.76 16.82
CA LEU A 399 12.32 21.61 17.39
C LEU A 399 13.28 20.50 17.80
N LEU A 400 14.36 20.28 17.05
CA LEU A 400 15.28 19.15 17.19
C LEU A 400 16.75 19.59 17.15
N PRO A 401 17.19 20.53 18.00
CA PRO A 401 18.53 21.13 17.90
C PRO A 401 19.65 20.10 18.08
N ARG A 402 19.45 19.06 18.89
CA ARG A 402 20.45 17.98 19.07
C ARG A 402 20.60 17.15 17.82
N HIS A 403 19.51 16.81 17.15
CA HIS A 403 19.54 16.09 15.89
C HIS A 403 20.25 16.90 14.80
N LEU A 404 20.02 18.21 14.75
CA LEU A 404 20.71 19.07 13.79
C LEU A 404 22.23 19.09 14.01
N GLN A 405 22.69 19.17 15.26
CA GLN A 405 24.12 19.07 15.58
C GLN A 405 24.73 17.77 15.06
N ILE A 406 24.01 16.66 15.23
CA ILE A 406 24.44 15.35 14.74
C ILE A 406 24.45 15.34 13.20
N ILE A 407 23.42 15.88 12.54
CA ILE A 407 23.36 15.97 11.08
C ILE A 407 24.53 16.82 10.54
N PHE A 408 24.87 17.93 11.16
CA PHE A 408 26.00 18.76 10.74
C PHE A 408 27.33 17.98 10.83
N GLU A 409 27.56 17.25 11.91
CA GLU A 409 28.78 16.45 12.07
C GLU A 409 28.85 15.31 11.05
N ILE A 410 27.71 14.63 10.79
CA ILE A 410 27.63 13.62 9.72
C ILE A 410 27.95 14.26 8.37
N ASN A 411 27.37 15.43 8.09
CA ASN A 411 27.58 16.15 6.83
C ASN A 411 29.05 16.57 6.66
N GLN A 412 29.67 17.13 7.69
CA GLN A 412 31.07 17.54 7.63
C GLN A 412 31.97 16.36 7.29
N ARG A 413 31.80 15.23 7.97
CA ARG A 413 32.60 14.02 7.71
C ARG A 413 32.35 13.45 6.31
N LEU A 414 31.10 13.47 5.84
CA LEU A 414 30.76 13.08 4.47
C LEU A 414 31.47 13.96 3.44
N LEU A 415 31.38 15.27 3.58
CA LEU A 415 31.96 16.21 2.62
C LEU A 415 33.48 16.18 2.59
N ASP A 416 34.13 15.93 3.73
CA ASP A 416 35.57 15.71 3.80
C ASP A 416 35.97 14.41 3.06
N GLU A 417 35.16 13.36 3.16
CA GLU A 417 35.36 12.13 2.40
C GLU A 417 35.15 12.33 0.88
N VAL A 418 34.12 13.12 0.49
CA VAL A 418 33.89 13.48 -0.91
C VAL A 418 35.09 14.25 -1.48
N ARG A 419 35.57 15.28 -0.79
CA ARG A 419 36.75 16.06 -1.25
C ARG A 419 38.01 15.20 -1.37
N ARG A 420 38.15 14.23 -0.47
CA ARG A 420 39.30 13.32 -0.50
C ARG A 420 39.25 12.35 -1.70
N ARG A 421 38.04 11.83 -2.04
CA ARG A 421 37.86 10.89 -3.15
C ARG A 421 37.79 11.57 -4.51
N PHE A 422 37.24 12.78 -4.58
CA PHE A 422 37.03 13.54 -5.80
C PHE A 422 37.59 14.97 -5.66
N PRO A 423 38.93 15.13 -5.63
CA PRO A 423 39.54 16.44 -5.44
C PRO A 423 39.15 17.44 -6.53
N GLY A 424 38.67 18.62 -6.14
CA GLY A 424 38.30 19.72 -7.06
C GLY A 424 36.89 19.61 -7.65
N ASP A 425 36.10 18.59 -7.34
CA ASP A 425 34.69 18.48 -7.76
C ASP A 425 33.74 19.13 -6.73
N GLU A 426 33.75 20.45 -6.65
CA GLU A 426 32.90 21.19 -5.70
C GLU A 426 31.39 21.01 -6.02
N GLY A 427 31.04 20.79 -7.30
CA GLY A 427 29.68 20.47 -7.67
C GLY A 427 29.18 19.18 -7.05
N ARG A 428 30.05 18.16 -6.96
CA ARG A 428 29.73 16.90 -6.28
C ARG A 428 29.60 17.12 -4.78
N VAL A 429 30.44 17.93 -4.15
CA VAL A 429 30.34 18.31 -2.74
C VAL A 429 28.98 18.91 -2.44
N GLU A 430 28.51 19.84 -3.29
CA GLU A 430 27.19 20.47 -3.14
C GLU A 430 26.04 19.45 -3.30
N ARG A 431 26.08 18.59 -4.32
CA ARG A 431 25.00 17.61 -4.60
C ARG A 431 24.95 16.48 -3.58
N THR A 432 26.05 16.08 -2.97
CA THR A 432 26.09 15.04 -1.93
C THR A 432 25.77 15.56 -0.55
N SER A 433 25.91 16.87 -0.30
CA SER A 433 25.62 17.50 0.99
C SER A 433 24.23 17.12 1.51
N LEU A 434 24.15 16.84 2.81
CA LEU A 434 22.88 16.66 3.51
C LEU A 434 22.10 17.97 3.64
N ILE A 435 22.79 19.10 3.49
CA ILE A 435 22.21 20.43 3.56
C ILE A 435 22.14 21.01 2.16
N GLU A 436 20.94 21.40 1.76
CA GLU A 436 20.73 22.22 0.57
C GLU A 436 20.92 23.68 0.95
N GLU A 437 21.92 24.32 0.33
CA GLU A 437 22.22 25.73 0.55
C GLU A 437 21.29 26.62 -0.27
N GLY A 438 21.05 27.82 0.18
CA GLY A 438 20.17 28.79 -0.48
C GLY A 438 19.64 29.82 0.50
N PRO A 439 18.70 30.68 0.07
CA PRO A 439 18.02 31.61 0.98
C PRO A 439 17.32 30.88 2.12
N ASP A 440 16.65 29.77 1.80
CA ASP A 440 16.03 28.87 2.75
C ASP A 440 16.76 27.54 2.69
N LYS A 441 17.53 27.24 3.75
CA LYS A 441 18.29 26.00 3.84
C LYS A 441 17.37 24.83 4.22
N HIS A 442 17.63 23.66 3.62
CA HIS A 442 16.87 22.44 3.86
C HIS A 442 17.78 21.25 4.16
N VAL A 443 17.29 20.33 4.95
CA VAL A 443 17.91 18.99 5.12
C VAL A 443 17.34 18.06 4.05
N ARG A 444 18.23 17.43 3.25
CA ARG A 444 17.89 16.45 2.21
C ARG A 444 17.72 15.08 2.83
N MET A 445 16.48 14.65 3.03
CA MET A 445 16.17 13.44 3.79
C MET A 445 16.63 12.18 3.09
N ALA A 446 16.54 12.09 1.77
CA ALA A 446 17.06 10.94 1.01
C ALA A 446 18.58 10.80 1.14
N ASN A 447 19.33 11.90 1.07
CA ASN A 447 20.78 11.89 1.27
C ASN A 447 21.13 11.41 2.70
N LEU A 448 20.39 11.89 3.70
CA LEU A 448 20.55 11.46 5.10
C LEU A 448 20.30 9.95 5.26
N ALA A 449 19.22 9.43 4.69
CA ALA A 449 18.87 8.02 4.74
C ALA A 449 19.97 7.14 4.07
N ILE A 450 20.45 7.53 2.88
CA ILE A 450 21.48 6.80 2.13
C ILE A 450 22.79 6.77 2.93
N VAL A 451 23.21 7.92 3.44
CA VAL A 451 24.50 8.04 4.16
C VAL A 451 24.48 7.26 5.48
N GLY A 452 23.35 7.29 6.18
CA GLY A 452 23.14 6.61 7.46
C GLY A 452 22.76 5.12 7.38
N SER A 453 22.68 4.54 6.18
CA SER A 453 22.26 3.15 5.95
C SER A 453 23.38 2.33 5.32
N HIS A 454 23.44 1.03 5.64
CA HIS A 454 24.38 0.10 5.01
C HIS A 454 23.89 -0.37 3.63
N SER A 455 22.59 -0.28 3.39
CA SER A 455 21.95 -0.70 2.13
C SER A 455 20.89 0.31 1.69
N THR A 456 20.85 0.57 0.39
CA THR A 456 19.83 1.38 -0.27
C THR A 456 19.31 0.60 -1.48
N ASN A 457 18.00 0.35 -1.55
CA ASN A 457 17.44 -0.35 -2.70
C ASN A 457 16.31 0.45 -3.37
N GLY A 458 16.21 0.27 -4.69
CA GLY A 458 15.00 0.56 -5.45
C GLY A 458 14.05 -0.64 -5.45
N VAL A 459 12.89 -0.48 -6.11
CA VAL A 459 11.76 -1.42 -6.02
C VAL A 459 11.36 -2.07 -7.34
N SER A 460 12.15 -1.84 -8.38
CA SER A 460 12.18 -2.56 -9.66
C SER A 460 13.55 -2.40 -10.30
N LEU A 461 13.90 -3.24 -11.26
CA LEU A 461 15.19 -3.15 -11.96
C LEU A 461 15.39 -1.78 -12.62
N MET A 462 14.38 -1.30 -13.33
CA MET A 462 14.42 0.00 -14.00
C MET A 462 14.59 1.14 -12.97
N HIS A 463 13.76 1.13 -11.93
CA HIS A 463 13.83 2.15 -10.87
C HIS A 463 15.20 2.19 -10.20
N SER A 464 15.75 1.03 -9.85
CA SER A 464 17.07 0.93 -9.21
C SER A 464 18.20 1.41 -10.11
N ALA A 465 18.11 1.15 -11.42
CA ALA A 465 19.06 1.66 -12.41
C ALA A 465 18.98 3.19 -12.52
N MET A 466 17.76 3.75 -12.60
CA MET A 466 17.55 5.20 -12.67
C MET A 466 17.99 5.92 -11.39
N LEU A 467 17.69 5.35 -10.23
CA LEU A 467 18.12 5.89 -8.94
C LEU A 467 19.65 6.08 -8.89
N ARG A 468 20.38 5.07 -9.34
CA ARG A 468 21.87 5.09 -9.38
C ARG A 468 22.43 6.01 -10.45
N SER A 469 21.80 6.11 -11.61
CA SER A 469 22.33 6.83 -12.76
C SER A 469 21.90 8.29 -12.82
N THR A 470 20.82 8.67 -12.14
CA THR A 470 20.24 10.02 -12.21
C THR A 470 20.04 10.66 -10.84
N THR A 471 19.08 10.18 -10.06
CA THR A 471 18.53 10.88 -8.90
C THR A 471 19.55 11.09 -7.78
N VAL A 472 20.34 10.06 -7.45
CA VAL A 472 21.36 10.09 -6.40
C VAL A 472 22.70 9.57 -6.88
N LYS A 473 23.01 9.85 -8.16
CA LYS A 473 24.20 9.35 -8.85
C LYS A 473 25.49 9.57 -8.06
N ASP A 474 25.71 10.76 -7.53
CA ASP A 474 26.95 11.07 -6.83
C ASP A 474 27.12 10.27 -5.55
N LEU A 475 26.03 9.99 -4.82
CA LEU A 475 26.05 9.09 -3.66
C LEU A 475 26.22 7.62 -4.07
N ALA A 476 25.64 7.22 -5.21
CA ALA A 476 25.84 5.87 -5.75
C ALA A 476 27.28 5.65 -6.23
N ASP A 477 27.94 6.67 -6.78
CA ASP A 477 29.38 6.64 -7.13
C ASP A 477 30.25 6.59 -5.86
N MET A 478 29.82 7.23 -4.76
CA MET A 478 30.49 7.20 -3.47
C MET A 478 30.43 5.82 -2.79
N PHE A 479 29.27 5.15 -2.89
CA PHE A 479 28.95 3.94 -2.15
C PHE A 479 28.32 2.86 -3.05
N PRO A 480 28.97 2.47 -4.16
CA PRO A 480 28.39 1.60 -5.18
C PRO A 480 27.92 0.26 -4.62
N GLU A 481 28.59 -0.25 -3.60
CA GLU A 481 28.30 -1.52 -2.94
C GLU A 481 27.00 -1.52 -2.12
N ARG A 482 26.48 -0.34 -1.76
CA ARG A 482 25.26 -0.21 -0.95
C ARG A 482 24.00 -0.22 -1.77
N PHE A 483 24.10 0.01 -3.09
CA PHE A 483 22.93 0.15 -3.95
C PHE A 483 22.53 -1.17 -4.60
N GLY A 484 21.30 -1.58 -4.31
CA GLY A 484 20.70 -2.81 -4.81
C GLY A 484 19.30 -2.63 -5.40
N ASN A 485 18.73 -3.76 -5.82
CA ASN A 485 17.34 -3.85 -6.25
C ASN A 485 16.60 -4.93 -5.46
N LYS A 486 15.38 -4.62 -5.03
CA LYS A 486 14.42 -5.58 -4.51
C LYS A 486 13.08 -5.31 -5.21
N THR A 487 12.87 -6.04 -6.30
CA THR A 487 11.59 -5.91 -7.03
C THR A 487 10.43 -6.23 -6.12
N ASN A 488 9.45 -5.34 -6.06
CA ASN A 488 8.27 -5.52 -5.22
C ASN A 488 7.52 -6.82 -5.51
N GLY A 489 6.68 -7.21 -4.58
CA GLY A 489 5.75 -8.31 -4.69
C GLY A 489 4.51 -8.06 -3.86
N VAL A 490 3.50 -8.90 -4.02
CA VAL A 490 2.26 -8.86 -3.27
C VAL A 490 1.95 -10.24 -2.65
N THR A 491 1.25 -10.26 -1.51
CA THR A 491 0.92 -11.54 -0.87
C THR A 491 -0.14 -12.31 -1.67
N PRO A 492 0.15 -13.56 -2.07
CA PRO A 492 -0.81 -14.39 -2.80
C PRO A 492 -2.00 -14.79 -1.94
N ARG A 493 -1.86 -14.81 -0.60
CA ARG A 493 -2.96 -15.16 0.32
C ARG A 493 -4.12 -14.18 0.17
N ARG A 494 -3.86 -12.87 0.35
CA ARG A 494 -4.92 -11.87 0.18
C ARG A 494 -5.34 -11.69 -1.29
N TRP A 495 -4.39 -11.62 -2.21
CA TRP A 495 -4.65 -11.14 -3.58
C TRP A 495 -5.03 -12.22 -4.60
N LEU A 496 -4.87 -13.51 -4.26
CA LEU A 496 -5.34 -14.62 -5.06
C LEU A 496 -6.24 -15.57 -4.25
N LEU A 497 -5.73 -16.14 -3.15
CA LEU A 497 -6.49 -17.13 -2.37
C LEU A 497 -7.78 -16.56 -1.79
N LEU A 498 -7.71 -15.40 -1.15
CA LEU A 498 -8.84 -14.72 -0.51
C LEU A 498 -9.72 -13.96 -1.52
N ALA A 499 -9.08 -13.14 -2.38
CA ALA A 499 -9.81 -12.27 -3.30
C ALA A 499 -10.49 -13.05 -4.45
N ASN A 500 -9.92 -14.18 -4.86
CA ASN A 500 -10.41 -14.98 -5.98
C ASN A 500 -10.47 -16.48 -5.66
N PRO A 501 -11.31 -16.89 -4.69
CA PRO A 501 -11.38 -18.29 -4.25
C PRO A 501 -11.79 -19.25 -5.38
N ALA A 502 -12.52 -18.77 -6.38
CA ALA A 502 -12.91 -19.57 -7.54
C ALA A 502 -11.70 -19.91 -8.43
N LEU A 503 -10.84 -18.93 -8.74
CA LEU A 503 -9.59 -19.15 -9.47
C LEU A 503 -8.60 -19.98 -8.63
N ALA A 504 -8.45 -19.67 -7.35
CA ALA A 504 -7.61 -20.43 -6.44
C ALA A 504 -7.98 -21.92 -6.41
N ARG A 505 -9.26 -22.24 -6.45
CA ARG A 505 -9.75 -23.63 -6.48
C ARG A 505 -9.31 -24.37 -7.74
N ILE A 506 -9.56 -23.81 -8.93
CA ILE A 506 -9.18 -24.49 -10.18
C ILE A 506 -7.65 -24.63 -10.32
N ILE A 507 -6.89 -23.67 -9.78
CA ILE A 507 -5.43 -23.79 -9.69
C ILE A 507 -5.05 -24.95 -8.77
N THR A 508 -5.59 -24.99 -7.56
CA THR A 508 -5.31 -26.04 -6.57
C THR A 508 -5.72 -27.42 -7.08
N ASP A 509 -6.87 -27.52 -7.75
CA ASP A 509 -7.31 -28.78 -8.36
C ASP A 509 -6.35 -29.26 -9.45
N ALA A 510 -5.70 -28.33 -10.15
CA ALA A 510 -4.79 -28.65 -11.26
C ALA A 510 -3.36 -28.95 -10.83
N ILE A 511 -2.82 -28.24 -9.85
CA ILE A 511 -1.38 -28.29 -9.50
C ILE A 511 -1.09 -28.51 -8.00
N GLY A 512 -2.12 -28.66 -7.13
CA GLY A 512 -1.97 -28.73 -5.68
C GLY A 512 -1.94 -27.36 -5.04
N ASP A 513 -1.77 -27.29 -3.72
CA ASP A 513 -1.89 -26.06 -2.91
C ASP A 513 -0.55 -25.44 -2.51
N ASP A 514 0.57 -26.01 -2.91
CA ASP A 514 1.92 -25.49 -2.61
C ASP A 514 2.14 -24.05 -3.08
N TRP A 515 1.43 -23.61 -4.13
CA TRP A 515 1.50 -22.26 -4.66
C TRP A 515 1.13 -21.16 -3.63
N ILE A 516 0.39 -21.50 -2.59
CA ILE A 516 -0.05 -20.53 -1.59
C ILE A 516 1.13 -19.94 -0.81
N THR A 517 2.18 -20.73 -0.62
CA THR A 517 3.43 -20.33 0.08
C THR A 517 4.66 -20.31 -0.84
N ASP A 518 4.53 -20.85 -2.05
CA ASP A 518 5.54 -20.79 -3.11
C ASP A 518 4.86 -20.45 -4.44
N LEU A 519 4.66 -19.18 -4.70
CA LEU A 519 3.96 -18.70 -5.88
C LEU A 519 4.65 -19.13 -7.20
N GLY A 520 5.94 -19.50 -7.14
CA GLY A 520 6.67 -20.07 -8.27
C GLY A 520 6.04 -21.33 -8.83
N GLN A 521 5.29 -22.11 -8.02
CA GLN A 521 4.58 -23.30 -8.45
C GLN A 521 3.52 -23.02 -9.54
N LEU A 522 3.03 -21.77 -9.64
CA LEU A 522 2.12 -21.38 -10.72
C LEU A 522 2.70 -21.60 -12.11
N ALA A 523 4.02 -21.63 -12.25
CA ALA A 523 4.67 -21.95 -13.53
C ALA A 523 4.21 -23.30 -14.12
N ARG A 524 3.74 -24.23 -13.29
CA ARG A 524 3.18 -25.53 -13.76
C ARG A 524 1.93 -25.36 -14.62
N LEU A 525 1.21 -24.25 -14.47
CA LEU A 525 0.05 -23.93 -15.32
C LEU A 525 0.44 -23.69 -16.78
N LYS A 526 1.72 -23.39 -17.08
CA LYS A 526 2.20 -23.27 -18.47
C LYS A 526 1.96 -24.55 -19.29
N LEU A 527 1.92 -25.70 -18.62
CA LEU A 527 1.64 -26.99 -19.26
C LEU A 527 0.15 -27.16 -19.62
N LEU A 528 -0.73 -26.32 -19.09
CA LEU A 528 -2.19 -26.42 -19.25
C LEU A 528 -2.77 -25.33 -20.17
N VAL A 529 -1.93 -24.49 -20.78
CA VAL A 529 -2.39 -23.36 -21.61
C VAL A 529 -3.13 -23.79 -22.87
N ASP A 530 -2.88 -25.00 -23.34
CA ASP A 530 -3.54 -25.60 -24.51
C ASP A 530 -4.54 -26.73 -24.12
N ASP A 531 -4.66 -27.02 -22.81
CA ASP A 531 -5.68 -27.97 -22.32
C ASP A 531 -7.08 -27.33 -22.38
N THR A 532 -7.94 -27.88 -23.22
CA THR A 532 -9.26 -27.32 -23.47
C THR A 532 -10.12 -27.27 -22.20
N ARG A 533 -10.06 -28.30 -21.35
CA ARG A 533 -10.87 -28.38 -20.12
C ARG A 533 -10.44 -27.31 -19.12
N PHE A 534 -9.14 -27.13 -18.97
CA PHE A 534 -8.61 -26.09 -18.07
C PHE A 534 -8.93 -24.67 -18.57
N CYS A 535 -8.76 -24.43 -19.88
CA CYS A 535 -9.10 -23.15 -20.51
C CYS A 535 -10.59 -22.82 -20.36
N ASP A 536 -11.48 -23.81 -20.58
CA ASP A 536 -12.92 -23.60 -20.44
C ASP A 536 -13.32 -23.35 -18.96
N ALA A 537 -12.72 -24.09 -18.01
CA ALA A 537 -12.92 -23.85 -16.58
C ALA A 537 -12.43 -22.46 -16.16
N PHE A 538 -11.27 -22.03 -16.67
CA PHE A 538 -10.71 -20.70 -16.40
C PHE A 538 -11.64 -19.59 -16.91
N ARG A 539 -12.15 -19.71 -18.15
CA ARG A 539 -13.09 -18.76 -18.75
C ARG A 539 -14.43 -18.70 -17.99
N ALA A 540 -14.98 -19.87 -17.66
CA ALA A 540 -16.21 -19.98 -16.88
C ALA A 540 -16.06 -19.33 -15.50
N THR A 541 -14.92 -19.55 -14.84
CA THR A 541 -14.59 -18.92 -13.56
C THR A 541 -14.52 -17.41 -13.68
N LYS A 542 -13.78 -16.88 -14.66
CA LYS A 542 -13.69 -15.42 -14.91
C LYS A 542 -15.07 -14.83 -15.15
N ARG A 543 -15.90 -15.47 -15.98
CA ARG A 543 -17.26 -15.02 -16.27
C ARG A 543 -18.15 -14.97 -15.02
N ALA A 544 -18.05 -15.99 -14.17
CA ALA A 544 -18.80 -16.03 -12.90
C ALA A 544 -18.37 -14.90 -11.94
N VAL A 545 -17.07 -14.63 -11.83
CA VAL A 545 -16.55 -13.53 -11.01
C VAL A 545 -17.00 -12.17 -11.52
N LYS A 546 -17.00 -11.95 -12.84
CA LYS A 546 -17.52 -10.74 -13.47
C LYS A 546 -19.02 -10.55 -13.18
N SER A 547 -19.81 -11.63 -13.27
CA SER A 547 -21.23 -11.59 -12.94
C SER A 547 -21.49 -11.25 -11.49
N ALA A 548 -20.71 -11.83 -10.58
CA ALA A 548 -20.83 -11.53 -9.15
C ALA A 548 -20.47 -10.06 -8.85
N PHE A 549 -19.44 -9.53 -9.50
CA PHE A 549 -19.08 -8.11 -9.39
C PHE A 549 -20.17 -7.19 -9.96
N ALA A 550 -20.74 -7.51 -11.12
CA ALA A 550 -21.83 -6.74 -11.72
C ALA A 550 -23.07 -6.69 -10.81
N GLU A 551 -23.43 -7.81 -10.19
CA GLU A 551 -24.54 -7.90 -9.26
C GLU A 551 -24.26 -7.11 -7.97
N TRP A 552 -23.03 -7.21 -7.42
CA TRP A 552 -22.61 -6.42 -6.28
C TRP A 552 -22.68 -4.92 -6.59
N LEU A 553 -22.19 -4.49 -7.75
CA LEU A 553 -22.22 -3.09 -8.17
C LEU A 553 -23.66 -2.59 -8.27
N ARG A 554 -24.54 -3.37 -8.91
CA ARG A 554 -25.97 -3.06 -9.04
C ARG A 554 -26.63 -2.91 -7.67
N SER A 555 -26.37 -3.83 -6.75
CA SER A 555 -26.97 -3.81 -5.41
C SER A 555 -26.53 -2.60 -4.57
N ARG A 556 -25.28 -2.12 -4.79
CA ARG A 556 -24.67 -1.06 -3.97
C ARG A 556 -24.93 0.36 -4.53
N SER A 557 -24.89 0.53 -5.83
CA SER A 557 -24.99 1.84 -6.49
C SER A 557 -26.14 1.97 -7.48
N GLY A 558 -26.83 0.88 -7.79
CA GLY A 558 -27.85 0.85 -8.85
C GLY A 558 -27.25 0.81 -10.26
N GLN A 559 -25.93 0.94 -10.42
CA GLN A 559 -25.28 0.91 -11.72
C GLN A 559 -25.26 -0.52 -12.29
N THR A 560 -25.55 -0.63 -13.59
CA THR A 560 -25.57 -1.91 -14.31
C THR A 560 -24.41 -1.96 -15.29
N VAL A 561 -23.70 -3.07 -15.31
CA VAL A 561 -22.63 -3.35 -16.27
C VAL A 561 -22.84 -4.73 -16.89
N ASP A 562 -22.53 -4.86 -18.18
CA ASP A 562 -22.63 -6.15 -18.87
C ASP A 562 -21.38 -7.00 -18.55
N PRO A 563 -21.54 -8.14 -17.86
CA PRO A 563 -20.41 -9.00 -17.55
C PRO A 563 -19.78 -9.69 -18.79
N ASP A 564 -20.40 -9.60 -19.96
CA ASP A 564 -19.81 -10.05 -21.21
C ASP A 564 -18.97 -8.97 -21.93
N SER A 565 -19.07 -7.70 -21.51
CA SER A 565 -18.18 -6.63 -21.97
C SER A 565 -16.75 -6.84 -21.45
N ILE A 566 -15.76 -6.23 -22.11
CA ILE A 566 -14.38 -6.16 -21.56
C ILE A 566 -14.39 -5.29 -20.31
N PHE A 567 -14.00 -5.83 -19.15
CA PHE A 567 -13.75 -5.04 -17.94
C PHE A 567 -12.33 -4.49 -17.95
N ASP A 568 -12.25 -3.20 -18.30
CA ASP A 568 -11.01 -2.44 -18.49
C ASP A 568 -10.76 -1.54 -17.27
N SER A 569 -9.80 -1.89 -16.42
CA SER A 569 -9.65 -1.30 -15.10
C SER A 569 -8.40 -0.46 -14.94
N GLN A 570 -8.55 0.71 -14.33
CA GLN A 570 -7.46 1.57 -13.85
C GLN A 570 -7.68 1.92 -12.39
N THR A 571 -7.13 1.09 -11.49
CA THR A 571 -7.28 1.22 -10.03
C THR A 571 -6.00 1.76 -9.44
N LYS A 572 -5.91 3.07 -9.34
CA LYS A 572 -4.72 3.78 -8.87
C LYS A 572 -5.14 5.12 -8.26
N ARG A 573 -4.35 5.65 -7.30
CA ARG A 573 -4.44 7.04 -6.88
C ARG A 573 -4.50 7.95 -8.11
N ILE A 574 -5.39 8.94 -8.12
CA ILE A 574 -5.50 9.87 -9.25
C ILE A 574 -4.34 10.85 -9.20
N HIS A 575 -3.54 10.84 -10.26
CA HIS A 575 -2.37 11.69 -10.41
C HIS A 575 -2.02 11.86 -11.88
N GLU A 576 -1.50 13.05 -12.27
CA GLU A 576 -1.18 13.35 -13.67
C GLU A 576 -0.21 12.32 -14.28
N TYR A 577 0.86 11.89 -13.56
CA TYR A 577 1.82 10.92 -14.12
C TYR A 577 1.24 9.51 -14.33
N LYS A 578 0.17 9.15 -13.59
CA LYS A 578 -0.54 7.87 -13.75
C LYS A 578 -1.49 7.88 -14.94
N ARG A 579 -1.73 9.04 -15.47
CA ARG A 579 -2.38 9.36 -16.74
C ARG A 579 -3.81 8.81 -16.90
N GLN A 580 -4.64 8.89 -15.82
CA GLN A 580 -6.07 8.64 -15.98
C GLN A 580 -6.68 9.56 -17.06
N LEU A 581 -6.11 10.76 -17.23
CA LEU A 581 -6.49 11.67 -18.32
C LEU A 581 -6.21 11.08 -19.70
N LEU A 582 -5.09 10.37 -19.90
CA LEU A 582 -4.81 9.67 -21.17
C LEU A 582 -5.87 8.60 -21.46
N ASN A 583 -6.32 7.87 -20.42
CA ASN A 583 -7.41 6.91 -20.55
C ASN A 583 -8.74 7.61 -20.88
N ALA A 584 -9.04 8.76 -20.25
CA ALA A 584 -10.20 9.57 -20.59
C ALA A 584 -10.17 10.02 -22.07
N LEU A 585 -9.01 10.47 -22.57
CA LEU A 585 -8.84 10.83 -24.00
C LEU A 585 -9.09 9.64 -24.92
N ARG A 586 -8.63 8.43 -24.59
CA ARG A 586 -8.95 7.20 -25.33
C ARG A 586 -10.46 6.97 -25.37
N ILE A 587 -11.13 7.10 -24.23
CA ILE A 587 -12.60 6.92 -24.15
C ILE A 587 -13.30 7.94 -25.03
N VAL A 588 -12.89 9.19 -25.04
CA VAL A 588 -13.48 10.24 -25.89
C VAL A 588 -13.28 9.92 -27.37
N VAL A 589 -12.11 9.44 -27.78
CA VAL A 589 -11.89 8.99 -29.17
C VAL A 589 -12.82 7.84 -29.55
N LEU A 590 -12.94 6.81 -28.70
CA LEU A 590 -13.84 5.68 -28.95
C LEU A 590 -15.31 6.11 -29.01
N TYR A 591 -15.70 7.01 -28.10
CA TYR A 591 -17.04 7.60 -28.08
C TYR A 591 -17.32 8.34 -29.39
N ASN A 592 -16.40 9.17 -29.86
CA ASN A 592 -16.58 9.92 -31.10
C ASN A 592 -16.67 9.01 -32.32
N ARG A 593 -15.84 7.96 -32.41
CA ARG A 593 -15.92 6.95 -33.49
C ARG A 593 -17.30 6.31 -33.57
N LEU A 594 -17.91 6.00 -32.44
CA LEU A 594 -19.28 5.44 -32.37
C LEU A 594 -20.37 6.45 -32.73
N ARG A 595 -20.19 7.73 -32.40
CA ARG A 595 -21.10 8.80 -32.79
C ARG A 595 -21.09 9.04 -34.29
N GLU A 596 -19.90 9.08 -34.90
CA GLU A 596 -19.72 9.27 -36.34
C GLU A 596 -20.20 8.05 -37.14
N ASN A 597 -20.02 6.85 -36.59
CA ASN A 597 -20.48 5.59 -37.20
C ASN A 597 -21.19 4.70 -36.15
N PRO A 598 -22.53 4.92 -35.97
CA PRO A 598 -23.30 4.12 -35.00
C PRO A 598 -23.43 2.62 -35.36
N THR A 599 -23.00 2.22 -36.55
CA THR A 599 -22.98 0.81 -37.01
C THR A 599 -21.60 0.16 -36.86
N LEU A 600 -20.60 0.90 -36.40
CA LEU A 600 -19.26 0.38 -36.17
C LEU A 600 -19.31 -0.84 -35.23
N GLU A 601 -18.81 -1.97 -35.71
CA GLU A 601 -18.64 -3.16 -34.85
C GLU A 601 -17.53 -2.90 -33.85
N MET A 602 -17.89 -2.97 -32.58
CA MET A 602 -16.96 -2.82 -31.47
C MET A 602 -17.36 -3.76 -30.33
N THR A 603 -16.41 -4.49 -29.80
CA THR A 603 -16.63 -5.29 -28.60
C THR A 603 -17.08 -4.39 -27.44
N PRO A 604 -18.22 -4.71 -26.78
CA PRO A 604 -18.67 -3.93 -25.62
C PRO A 604 -17.59 -3.81 -24.55
N ARG A 605 -17.46 -2.63 -23.95
CA ARG A 605 -16.41 -2.32 -22.99
C ARG A 605 -16.93 -1.52 -21.82
N THR A 606 -16.57 -1.94 -20.63
CA THR A 606 -16.80 -1.22 -19.39
C THR A 606 -15.46 -0.74 -18.82
N PHE A 607 -15.28 0.58 -18.79
CA PHE A 607 -14.12 1.22 -18.17
C PHE A 607 -14.38 1.43 -16.69
N LEU A 608 -13.53 0.85 -15.85
CA LEU A 608 -13.66 0.84 -14.40
C LEU A 608 -12.52 1.65 -13.77
N PHE A 609 -12.87 2.77 -13.16
CA PHE A 609 -11.92 3.63 -12.46
C PHE A 609 -12.16 3.56 -10.96
N ALA A 610 -11.08 3.52 -10.19
CA ALA A 610 -11.13 3.67 -8.74
C ALA A 610 -9.84 4.34 -8.26
N GLY A 611 -9.97 5.27 -7.33
CA GLY A 611 -8.83 5.96 -6.73
C GLY A 611 -9.21 7.31 -6.15
N LYS A 612 -8.46 7.75 -5.17
CA LYS A 612 -8.63 9.04 -4.50
C LYS A 612 -7.62 10.05 -5.05
N ALA A 613 -8.04 11.30 -5.23
CA ALA A 613 -7.15 12.44 -5.44
C ALA A 613 -6.74 13.02 -4.09
N ALA A 614 -5.53 13.54 -3.96
CA ALA A 614 -5.16 14.31 -2.77
C ALA A 614 -6.11 15.53 -2.62
N PRO A 615 -6.54 15.89 -1.40
CA PRO A 615 -7.55 16.94 -1.20
C PRO A 615 -7.21 18.29 -1.84
N GLY A 616 -5.94 18.71 -1.78
CA GLY A 616 -5.45 19.95 -2.40
C GLY A 616 -5.11 19.85 -3.89
N TYR A 617 -5.18 18.65 -4.51
CA TYR A 617 -4.75 18.44 -5.89
C TYR A 617 -5.88 18.71 -6.89
N TYR A 618 -6.08 19.95 -7.25
CA TYR A 618 -7.19 20.41 -8.10
C TYR A 618 -7.26 19.70 -9.45
N LEU A 619 -6.14 19.58 -10.20
CA LEU A 619 -6.13 18.91 -11.51
C LEU A 619 -6.53 17.44 -11.41
N ALA A 620 -6.12 16.75 -10.36
CA ALA A 620 -6.53 15.35 -10.14
C ALA A 620 -8.04 15.26 -9.84
N LYS A 621 -8.61 16.18 -9.07
CA LYS A 621 -10.07 16.26 -8.85
C LYS A 621 -10.81 16.59 -10.15
N LEU A 622 -10.25 17.43 -10.99
CA LEU A 622 -10.82 17.78 -12.29
C LEU A 622 -10.83 16.57 -13.25
N ILE A 623 -9.82 15.70 -13.18
CA ILE A 623 -9.81 14.42 -13.91
C ILE A 623 -10.94 13.50 -13.43
N ILE A 624 -11.19 13.43 -12.13
CA ILE A 624 -12.34 12.69 -11.57
C ILE A 624 -13.65 13.25 -12.13
N LYS A 625 -13.79 14.56 -12.12
CA LYS A 625 -14.95 15.26 -12.67
C LYS A 625 -15.17 14.88 -14.15
N LEU A 626 -14.11 14.91 -14.96
CA LEU A 626 -14.18 14.54 -16.38
C LEU A 626 -14.66 13.10 -16.55
N LEU A 627 -14.10 12.15 -15.80
CA LEU A 627 -14.48 10.73 -15.86
C LEU A 627 -15.96 10.52 -15.52
N ASN A 628 -16.48 11.19 -14.48
CA ASN A 628 -17.89 11.11 -14.11
C ASN A 628 -18.80 11.77 -15.16
N ASN A 629 -18.40 12.92 -15.72
CA ASN A 629 -19.17 13.58 -16.75
C ASN A 629 -19.19 12.75 -18.05
N LEU A 630 -18.08 12.10 -18.41
CA LEU A 630 -18.03 11.12 -19.51
C LEU A 630 -19.03 9.99 -19.28
N ALA A 631 -19.08 9.43 -18.07
CA ALA A 631 -20.01 8.36 -17.73
C ALA A 631 -21.47 8.78 -17.99
N VAL A 632 -21.88 9.94 -17.48
CA VAL A 632 -23.23 10.47 -17.64
C VAL A 632 -23.58 10.73 -19.12
N THR A 633 -22.64 11.35 -19.87
CA THR A 633 -22.90 11.72 -21.26
C THR A 633 -22.97 10.49 -22.16
N ILE A 634 -22.08 9.51 -21.96
CA ILE A 634 -22.03 8.27 -22.75
C ILE A 634 -23.28 7.42 -22.48
N ASP A 635 -23.70 7.30 -21.24
CA ASP A 635 -24.90 6.52 -20.85
C ASP A 635 -26.20 7.13 -21.47
N ALA A 636 -26.25 8.46 -21.54
CA ALA A 636 -27.38 9.18 -22.12
C ALA A 636 -27.42 9.17 -23.65
N ASP A 637 -26.35 8.80 -24.36
CA ASP A 637 -26.24 8.86 -25.81
C ASP A 637 -26.74 7.56 -26.48
N PRO A 638 -27.90 7.60 -27.15
CA PRO A 638 -28.50 6.41 -27.80
C PRO A 638 -27.65 5.84 -28.95
N SER A 639 -26.73 6.60 -29.55
CA SER A 639 -25.84 6.13 -30.61
C SER A 639 -24.82 5.10 -30.08
N ILE A 640 -24.51 5.11 -28.80
CA ILE A 640 -23.54 4.21 -28.18
C ILE A 640 -24.10 2.79 -28.01
N ARG A 641 -25.40 2.63 -27.77
CA ARG A 641 -26.10 1.35 -27.67
C ARG A 641 -25.47 0.38 -26.65
N GLY A 642 -24.98 0.89 -25.53
CA GLY A 642 -24.35 0.09 -24.48
C GLY A 642 -22.97 -0.49 -24.83
N ARG A 643 -22.35 -0.11 -25.97
CA ARG A 643 -21.01 -0.59 -26.36
C ARG A 643 -19.87 0.03 -25.56
N LEU A 644 -20.08 1.20 -24.98
CA LEU A 644 -19.20 1.82 -24.01
C LEU A 644 -19.94 2.08 -22.71
N ASN A 645 -19.29 1.79 -21.61
CA ASN A 645 -19.75 2.16 -20.28
C ASN A 645 -18.55 2.67 -19.47
N VAL A 646 -18.74 3.73 -18.70
CA VAL A 646 -17.70 4.30 -17.83
C VAL A 646 -18.25 4.33 -16.42
N VAL A 647 -17.48 3.74 -15.49
CA VAL A 647 -17.87 3.66 -14.08
C VAL A 647 -16.71 4.16 -13.22
N PHE A 648 -16.94 5.21 -12.47
CA PHE A 648 -16.05 5.62 -11.40
C PHE A 648 -16.56 5.04 -10.08
N LEU A 649 -15.73 4.20 -9.45
CA LEU A 649 -16.04 3.53 -8.20
C LEU A 649 -15.47 4.38 -7.05
N PRO A 650 -16.30 5.05 -6.24
CA PRO A 650 -15.80 5.78 -5.09
C PRO A 650 -15.24 4.83 -4.03
N GLU A 651 -14.54 5.39 -3.05
CA GLU A 651 -13.93 4.59 -1.97
C GLU A 651 -12.92 3.55 -2.47
N GLY A 652 -11.90 3.97 -3.21
CA GLY A 652 -10.81 3.09 -3.68
C GLY A 652 -10.08 2.41 -2.51
N SER A 653 -10.75 1.47 -1.82
CA SER A 653 -10.28 0.73 -0.65
C SER A 653 -9.67 -0.63 -1.01
N VAL A 654 -9.06 -1.31 -0.03
CA VAL A 654 -8.58 -2.68 -0.19
C VAL A 654 -9.74 -3.63 -0.50
N SER A 655 -10.87 -3.49 0.19
CA SER A 655 -12.07 -4.32 -0.02
C SER A 655 -12.67 -4.17 -1.42
N LEU A 656 -12.65 -2.96 -1.97
CA LEU A 656 -13.07 -2.74 -3.36
C LEU A 656 -12.08 -3.40 -4.33
N ALA A 657 -10.78 -3.25 -4.11
CA ALA A 657 -9.75 -3.85 -4.95
C ALA A 657 -9.82 -5.38 -4.96
N GLU A 658 -10.11 -6.02 -3.82
CA GLU A 658 -10.31 -7.47 -3.72
C GLU A 658 -11.47 -7.99 -4.58
N ARG A 659 -12.48 -7.16 -4.86
CA ARG A 659 -13.62 -7.50 -5.73
C ARG A 659 -13.36 -7.17 -7.21
N LEU A 660 -12.77 -6.00 -7.44
CA LEU A 660 -12.57 -5.46 -8.80
C LEU A 660 -11.46 -6.19 -9.57
N ILE A 661 -10.33 -6.45 -8.92
CA ILE A 661 -9.16 -7.03 -9.57
C ILE A 661 -9.46 -8.42 -10.15
N PRO A 662 -10.10 -9.36 -9.42
CA PRO A 662 -10.49 -10.64 -9.97
C PRO A 662 -11.46 -10.56 -11.16
N ALA A 663 -12.35 -9.57 -11.17
CA ALA A 663 -13.35 -9.36 -12.20
C ALA A 663 -12.77 -8.72 -13.48
N SER A 664 -11.58 -8.16 -13.44
CA SER A 664 -11.03 -7.40 -14.57
C SER A 664 -10.42 -8.28 -15.65
N ASP A 665 -10.62 -7.88 -16.90
CA ASP A 665 -10.00 -8.48 -18.09
C ASP A 665 -8.72 -7.75 -18.48
N VAL A 666 -8.70 -6.42 -18.32
CA VAL A 666 -7.61 -5.54 -18.72
C VAL A 666 -7.13 -4.72 -17.54
N SER A 667 -5.83 -4.64 -17.37
CA SER A 667 -5.11 -3.84 -16.39
C SER A 667 -4.41 -2.68 -17.10
N ASN A 668 -4.85 -1.44 -16.85
CA ASN A 668 -4.19 -0.25 -17.38
C ASN A 668 -3.03 0.19 -16.49
N GLN A 669 -1.80 0.07 -17.03
CA GLN A 669 -0.55 0.43 -16.40
C GLN A 669 0.16 1.47 -17.28
N ILE A 670 -0.45 2.65 -17.37
CA ILE A 670 -0.19 3.65 -18.42
C ILE A 670 0.54 4.91 -17.91
N SER A 671 1.29 4.80 -16.82
CA SER A 671 2.15 5.89 -16.33
C SER A 671 3.09 6.39 -17.44
N THR A 672 3.49 7.64 -17.36
CA THR A 672 4.60 8.13 -18.19
C THR A 672 5.85 7.32 -17.86
N ALA A 673 6.50 6.76 -18.87
CA ALA A 673 7.66 5.89 -18.65
C ALA A 673 8.77 6.62 -17.87
N GLY A 674 9.29 5.97 -16.84
CA GLY A 674 10.28 6.53 -15.91
C GLY A 674 9.69 7.16 -14.65
N TYR A 675 8.37 7.09 -14.41
CA TYR A 675 7.72 7.74 -13.26
C TYR A 675 7.11 6.75 -12.26
N GLU A 676 6.63 5.58 -12.68
CA GLU A 676 6.16 4.56 -11.74
C GLU A 676 7.32 3.67 -11.31
N ALA A 677 7.81 3.84 -10.10
CA ALA A 677 8.98 3.12 -9.59
C ALA A 677 8.84 1.59 -9.70
N SER A 678 7.67 1.06 -9.44
CA SER A 678 7.36 -0.37 -9.55
C SER A 678 5.93 -0.60 -10.01
N GLY A 679 4.95 -0.04 -9.30
CA GLY A 679 3.59 -0.51 -9.30
C GLY A 679 3.45 -1.81 -8.48
N THR A 680 2.26 -2.02 -7.95
CA THR A 680 1.86 -3.28 -7.28
C THR A 680 0.47 -3.73 -7.73
N SER A 681 -0.37 -2.83 -8.24
CA SER A 681 -1.64 -3.21 -8.86
C SER A 681 -1.43 -4.09 -10.09
N ASN A 682 -0.42 -3.79 -10.92
CA ASN A 682 -0.01 -4.61 -12.07
C ASN A 682 0.18 -6.09 -11.69
N MET A 683 0.88 -6.37 -10.60
CA MET A 683 1.15 -7.72 -10.10
C MET A 683 -0.13 -8.44 -9.66
N LYS A 684 -1.04 -7.73 -8.97
CA LYS A 684 -2.33 -8.26 -8.52
C LYS A 684 -3.23 -8.62 -9.70
N PHE A 685 -3.30 -7.74 -10.71
CA PHE A 685 -4.04 -8.01 -11.95
C PHE A 685 -3.46 -9.19 -12.72
N MET A 686 -2.13 -9.27 -12.87
CA MET A 686 -1.44 -10.36 -13.53
C MET A 686 -1.78 -11.70 -12.89
N MET A 687 -1.70 -11.80 -11.57
CA MET A 687 -1.96 -13.02 -10.80
C MET A 687 -3.46 -13.43 -10.85
N ASN A 688 -4.36 -12.52 -11.24
CA ASN A 688 -5.79 -12.76 -11.43
C ASN A 688 -6.19 -12.90 -12.92
N GLY A 689 -5.21 -12.96 -13.82
CA GLY A 689 -5.43 -13.25 -15.24
C GLY A 689 -5.97 -12.07 -16.04
N ALA A 690 -5.78 -10.83 -15.61
CA ALA A 690 -6.00 -9.66 -16.44
C ALA A 690 -4.78 -9.41 -17.34
N LEU A 691 -5.01 -9.06 -18.59
CA LEU A 691 -3.94 -8.69 -19.52
C LEU A 691 -3.52 -7.24 -19.31
N THR A 692 -2.23 -6.99 -19.34
CA THR A 692 -1.70 -5.65 -19.13
C THR A 692 -1.64 -4.87 -20.44
N LEU A 693 -2.28 -3.69 -20.45
CA LEU A 693 -2.12 -2.64 -21.45
C LEU A 693 -1.34 -1.51 -20.78
N GLY A 694 -0.11 -1.27 -21.18
CA GLY A 694 0.76 -0.38 -20.40
C GLY A 694 1.98 0.15 -21.14
N THR A 695 2.71 0.99 -20.43
CA THR A 695 3.98 1.55 -20.87
C THR A 695 5.15 0.72 -20.35
N ARG A 696 6.34 0.90 -20.94
CA ARG A 696 7.58 0.29 -20.46
C ARG A 696 8.07 1.05 -19.22
N ASP A 697 7.45 0.75 -18.08
CA ASP A 697 7.70 1.46 -16.83
C ASP A 697 7.65 0.51 -15.63
N GLY A 698 8.46 0.78 -14.63
CA GLY A 698 8.49 0.05 -13.36
C GLY A 698 8.61 -1.48 -13.52
N ALA A 699 7.88 -2.21 -12.70
CA ALA A 699 7.89 -3.68 -12.72
C ALA A 699 7.12 -4.27 -13.91
N THR A 700 6.36 -3.49 -14.69
CA THR A 700 5.66 -3.99 -15.88
C THR A 700 6.64 -4.53 -16.92
N ILE A 701 7.85 -3.98 -17.01
CA ILE A 701 8.93 -4.51 -17.86
C ILE A 701 9.31 -5.92 -17.43
N GLU A 702 9.51 -6.13 -16.13
CA GLU A 702 9.86 -7.44 -15.58
C GLU A 702 8.71 -8.44 -15.73
N MET A 703 7.46 -7.97 -15.63
CA MET A 703 6.27 -8.81 -15.89
C MET A 703 6.25 -9.34 -17.32
N ALA A 704 6.59 -8.50 -18.30
CA ALA A 704 6.70 -8.92 -19.69
C ALA A 704 7.87 -9.89 -19.93
N GLN A 705 8.99 -9.72 -19.23
CA GLN A 705 10.10 -10.66 -19.28
C GLN A 705 9.69 -12.06 -18.78
N GLU A 706 8.92 -12.13 -17.70
CA GLU A 706 8.46 -13.39 -17.11
C GLU A 706 7.33 -14.05 -17.94
N ALA A 707 6.38 -13.27 -18.43
CA ALA A 707 5.22 -13.77 -19.17
C ALA A 707 5.51 -13.96 -20.66
N GLY A 708 6.53 -13.33 -21.20
CA GLY A 708 6.80 -13.15 -22.61
C GLY A 708 6.20 -11.84 -23.15
N GLU A 709 6.97 -11.09 -23.93
CA GLU A 709 6.63 -9.76 -24.47
C GLU A 709 5.26 -9.77 -25.22
N ASP A 710 4.94 -10.84 -25.91
CA ASP A 710 3.69 -11.00 -26.67
C ASP A 710 2.44 -11.12 -25.78
N ASN A 711 2.62 -11.31 -24.47
CA ASN A 711 1.52 -11.45 -23.50
C ASN A 711 1.24 -10.14 -22.73
N VAL A 712 1.90 -9.05 -23.13
CA VAL A 712 1.70 -7.68 -22.63
C VAL A 712 1.52 -6.73 -23.81
N PHE A 713 0.61 -5.79 -23.70
CA PHE A 713 0.33 -4.80 -24.77
C PHE A 713 1.03 -3.50 -24.47
N PHE A 714 2.27 -3.39 -24.91
CA PHE A 714 3.07 -2.17 -24.75
C PHE A 714 2.74 -1.10 -25.77
N PHE A 715 2.84 0.17 -25.33
CA PHE A 715 2.76 1.37 -26.14
C PHE A 715 3.60 2.51 -25.53
N GLY A 716 3.71 3.60 -26.28
CA GLY A 716 4.26 4.88 -25.83
C GLY A 716 5.77 4.97 -25.82
N LEU A 717 6.24 6.12 -25.41
CA LEU A 717 7.67 6.46 -25.32
C LEU A 717 8.34 5.66 -24.20
N THR A 718 9.64 5.34 -24.42
CA THR A 718 10.49 4.81 -23.34
C THR A 718 10.93 5.94 -22.39
N ALA A 719 11.46 5.60 -21.22
CA ALA A 719 11.97 6.59 -20.28
C ALA A 719 13.07 7.48 -20.88
N GLU A 720 13.96 6.89 -21.67
CA GLU A 720 15.02 7.61 -22.38
C GLU A 720 14.44 8.58 -23.43
N GLN A 721 13.41 8.15 -24.16
CA GLN A 721 12.73 9.00 -25.13
C GLN A 721 11.98 10.14 -24.45
N VAL A 722 11.31 9.88 -23.33
CA VAL A 722 10.66 10.92 -22.50
C VAL A 722 11.70 11.95 -22.05
N ALA A 723 12.80 11.50 -21.46
CA ALA A 723 13.86 12.39 -20.99
C ALA A 723 14.49 13.19 -22.15
N GLY A 724 14.80 12.53 -23.27
CA GLY A 724 15.43 13.15 -24.45
C GLY A 724 14.52 14.11 -25.22
N SER A 725 13.18 14.01 -25.06
CA SER A 725 12.23 14.89 -25.74
C SER A 725 11.90 16.17 -24.99
N ARG A 726 12.23 16.28 -23.70
CA ARG A 726 11.86 17.40 -22.84
C ARG A 726 12.18 18.79 -23.42
N GLY A 727 13.33 18.93 -24.12
CA GLY A 727 13.78 20.22 -24.66
C GLY A 727 13.10 20.66 -25.97
N TRP A 728 12.41 19.75 -26.67
CA TRP A 728 11.85 20.04 -28.00
C TRP A 728 10.40 19.61 -28.18
N TYR A 729 9.83 18.87 -27.24
CA TYR A 729 8.44 18.42 -27.29
C TYR A 729 7.48 19.59 -27.40
N ARG A 730 6.54 19.49 -28.32
CA ARG A 730 5.52 20.53 -28.60
C ARG A 730 4.14 19.87 -28.64
N PRO A 731 3.38 19.90 -27.54
CA PRO A 731 2.06 19.25 -27.46
C PRO A 731 1.09 19.73 -28.54
N ARG A 732 1.11 21.05 -28.84
CA ARG A 732 0.23 21.64 -29.85
C ARG A 732 0.42 21.03 -31.24
N TRP A 733 1.62 20.49 -31.57
CA TRP A 733 1.84 19.78 -32.84
C TRP A 733 0.89 18.59 -32.98
N HIS A 734 0.63 17.81 -31.95
CA HIS A 734 -0.29 16.67 -31.95
C HIS A 734 -1.72 17.11 -32.20
N TYR A 735 -2.15 18.20 -31.57
CA TYR A 735 -3.45 18.81 -31.81
C TYR A 735 -3.61 19.29 -33.29
N GLU A 736 -2.60 19.91 -33.87
CA GLU A 736 -2.62 20.46 -35.23
C GLU A 736 -2.58 19.36 -36.30
N HIS A 737 -1.85 18.26 -36.07
CA HIS A 737 -1.54 17.27 -37.12
C HIS A 737 -2.22 15.92 -36.94
N GLN A 738 -2.82 15.63 -35.77
CA GLN A 738 -3.53 14.36 -35.51
C GLN A 738 -5.05 14.62 -35.39
N PRO A 739 -5.86 14.30 -36.41
CA PRO A 739 -7.29 14.64 -36.42
C PRO A 739 -8.08 14.09 -35.25
N GLU A 740 -7.84 12.83 -34.84
CA GLU A 740 -8.55 12.23 -33.71
C GLU A 740 -8.19 12.90 -32.37
N VAL A 741 -6.94 13.31 -32.17
CA VAL A 741 -6.51 14.10 -31.01
C VAL A 741 -7.26 15.44 -30.98
N ARG A 742 -7.30 16.14 -32.11
CA ARG A 742 -8.02 17.41 -32.22
C ARG A 742 -9.48 17.26 -31.85
N VAL A 743 -10.18 16.32 -32.48
CA VAL A 743 -11.61 16.15 -32.25
C VAL A 743 -11.89 15.76 -30.80
N ALA A 744 -11.08 14.90 -30.20
CA ALA A 744 -11.23 14.52 -28.81
C ALA A 744 -11.07 15.72 -27.86
N LEU A 745 -10.06 16.56 -28.09
CA LEU A 745 -9.84 17.75 -27.30
C LEU A 745 -10.94 18.79 -27.51
N ASP A 746 -11.35 19.04 -28.77
CA ASP A 746 -12.44 19.96 -29.10
C ASP A 746 -13.76 19.54 -28.44
N LEU A 747 -14.07 18.23 -28.36
CA LEU A 747 -15.25 17.74 -27.65
C LEU A 747 -15.20 18.05 -26.13
N ILE A 748 -14.05 17.88 -25.52
CA ILE A 748 -13.90 18.18 -24.09
C ILE A 748 -14.05 19.68 -23.85
N PHE A 749 -13.46 20.51 -24.71
CA PHE A 749 -13.36 21.95 -24.50
C PHE A 749 -14.52 22.76 -25.10
N SER A 750 -15.40 22.13 -25.88
CA SER A 750 -16.69 22.69 -26.34
C SER A 750 -17.82 22.55 -25.33
N ASP A 751 -17.52 22.21 -24.10
CA ASP A 751 -18.50 21.95 -23.04
C ASP A 751 -19.48 20.79 -23.31
N HIS A 752 -19.14 19.91 -24.30
CA HIS A 752 -19.97 18.74 -24.61
C HIS A 752 -20.18 17.83 -23.39
N PHE A 753 -19.16 17.71 -22.54
CA PHE A 753 -19.20 16.90 -21.30
C PHE A 753 -19.49 17.75 -20.05
N SER A 754 -19.71 19.05 -20.20
CA SER A 754 -19.95 19.98 -19.09
C SER A 754 -20.97 21.07 -19.43
N PRO A 755 -22.15 20.73 -20.00
CA PRO A 755 -23.11 21.74 -20.45
C PRO A 755 -23.63 22.62 -19.31
N ASN A 756 -23.64 22.12 -18.08
CA ASN A 756 -24.09 22.84 -16.88
C ASN A 756 -22.99 23.67 -16.19
N GLU A 757 -21.73 23.44 -16.57
CA GLU A 757 -20.54 24.12 -16.01
C GLU A 757 -19.57 24.50 -17.14
N PRO A 758 -19.93 25.46 -18.00
CA PRO A 758 -19.12 25.84 -19.15
C PRO A 758 -17.72 26.29 -18.72
N GLY A 759 -16.69 25.82 -19.44
CA GLY A 759 -15.31 26.16 -19.21
C GLY A 759 -14.63 25.46 -18.04
N VAL A 760 -15.32 24.55 -17.34
CA VAL A 760 -14.76 23.82 -16.17
C VAL A 760 -13.48 23.06 -16.51
N PHE A 761 -13.35 22.54 -17.73
CA PHE A 761 -12.17 21.78 -18.17
C PHE A 761 -11.07 22.65 -18.82
N THR A 762 -11.19 23.98 -18.83
CA THR A 762 -10.14 24.88 -19.36
C THR A 762 -8.76 24.63 -18.77
N PRO A 763 -8.58 24.36 -17.45
CA PRO A 763 -7.27 24.05 -16.90
C PRO A 763 -6.61 22.80 -17.50
N LEU A 764 -7.40 21.78 -17.89
CA LEU A 764 -6.86 20.60 -18.59
C LEU A 764 -6.44 20.95 -20.02
N HIS A 765 -7.20 21.81 -20.71
CA HIS A 765 -6.83 22.33 -22.03
C HIS A 765 -5.48 23.04 -21.99
N ASP A 766 -5.33 23.97 -21.06
CA ASP A 766 -4.13 24.78 -20.97
C ASP A 766 -2.91 23.90 -20.65
N MET A 767 -3.07 22.96 -19.72
CA MET A 767 -2.03 22.01 -19.38
C MET A 767 -1.65 21.13 -20.58
N LEU A 768 -2.62 20.53 -21.29
CA LEU A 768 -2.36 19.62 -22.42
C LEU A 768 -1.75 20.31 -23.63
N LEU A 769 -2.12 21.57 -23.94
CA LEU A 769 -1.63 22.28 -25.14
C LEU A 769 -0.40 23.15 -24.89
N THR A 770 -0.06 23.50 -23.65
CA THR A 770 1.09 24.34 -23.34
C THR A 770 2.29 23.54 -22.83
N SER A 771 2.09 22.60 -21.94
CA SER A 771 3.20 21.87 -21.32
C SER A 771 3.15 20.38 -21.56
N ASP A 772 1.96 19.74 -21.43
CA ASP A 772 1.77 18.28 -21.47
C ASP A 772 2.95 17.52 -20.87
N TYR A 773 3.33 17.91 -19.63
CA TYR A 773 4.55 17.45 -18.98
C TYR A 773 4.67 15.92 -18.93
N TYR A 774 3.55 15.23 -18.86
CA TYR A 774 3.49 13.78 -18.79
C TYR A 774 3.24 13.08 -20.15
N MET A 775 3.42 13.77 -21.27
CA MET A 775 3.40 13.22 -22.62
C MET A 775 2.09 12.51 -23.02
N HIS A 776 0.93 13.05 -22.59
CA HIS A 776 -0.37 12.44 -22.91
C HIS A 776 -0.60 12.40 -24.43
N LEU A 777 -0.40 13.53 -25.13
CA LEU A 777 -0.68 13.63 -26.55
C LEU A 777 0.34 12.87 -27.39
N ALA A 778 1.59 12.79 -26.94
CA ALA A 778 2.63 12.00 -27.61
C ALA A 778 2.30 10.50 -27.66
N ASP A 779 1.70 9.99 -26.59
CA ASP A 779 1.44 8.55 -26.45
C ASP A 779 0.03 8.12 -26.88
N LEU A 780 -0.92 9.05 -27.12
CA LEU A 780 -2.32 8.71 -27.37
C LEU A 780 -2.50 7.83 -28.61
N ALA A 781 -1.81 8.14 -29.72
CA ALA A 781 -1.94 7.35 -30.95
C ALA A 781 -1.47 5.91 -30.77
N SER A 782 -0.30 5.70 -30.17
CA SER A 782 0.23 4.35 -29.88
C SER A 782 -0.61 3.60 -28.84
N TYR A 783 -1.24 4.32 -27.92
CA TYR A 783 -2.17 3.73 -26.95
C TYR A 783 -3.43 3.19 -27.64
N LEU A 784 -4.00 3.96 -28.56
CA LEU A 784 -5.15 3.54 -29.38
C LEU A 784 -4.81 2.32 -30.26
N GLU A 785 -3.60 2.27 -30.81
CA GLU A 785 -3.14 1.13 -31.61
C GLU A 785 -2.99 -0.16 -30.74
N ALA A 786 -2.38 -0.03 -29.57
CA ALA A 786 -2.26 -1.14 -28.64
C ALA A 786 -3.63 -1.63 -28.14
N ASP A 787 -4.54 -0.70 -27.92
CA ASP A 787 -5.93 -0.97 -27.55
C ASP A 787 -6.66 -1.75 -28.66
N HIS A 788 -6.48 -1.37 -29.93
CA HIS A 788 -7.05 -2.07 -31.05
C HIS A 788 -6.54 -3.52 -31.15
N ARG A 789 -5.23 -3.74 -30.97
CA ARG A 789 -4.66 -5.11 -30.93
C ARG A 789 -5.26 -5.96 -29.81
N LEU A 790 -5.46 -5.36 -28.65
CA LEU A 790 -6.09 -6.02 -27.49
C LEU A 790 -7.56 -6.39 -27.78
N CYS A 791 -8.34 -5.48 -28.36
CA CYS A 791 -9.74 -5.74 -28.75
C CYS A 791 -9.84 -6.87 -29.80
N THR A 792 -8.93 -6.87 -30.78
CA THR A 792 -8.87 -7.93 -31.80
C THR A 792 -8.60 -9.30 -31.16
N LEU A 793 -7.73 -9.36 -30.18
CA LEU A 793 -7.47 -10.61 -29.45
C LEU A 793 -8.70 -11.08 -28.65
N TYR A 794 -9.46 -10.16 -28.05
CA TYR A 794 -10.64 -10.52 -27.24
C TYR A 794 -11.72 -11.24 -28.05
N ALA A 795 -11.77 -10.97 -29.36
CA ALA A 795 -12.66 -11.66 -30.28
C ALA A 795 -12.34 -13.17 -30.44
N ASP A 796 -11.13 -13.62 -30.06
CA ASP A 796 -10.75 -15.03 -29.94
C ASP A 796 -10.66 -15.43 -28.45
N PRO A 797 -11.74 -16.01 -27.88
CA PRO A 797 -11.78 -16.34 -26.45
C PRO A 797 -10.75 -17.37 -26.01
N ARG A 798 -10.28 -18.21 -26.93
CA ARG A 798 -9.26 -19.24 -26.63
C ARG A 798 -7.87 -18.62 -26.59
N ALA A 799 -7.55 -17.78 -27.56
CA ALA A 799 -6.29 -17.03 -27.56
C ALA A 799 -6.19 -16.07 -26.36
N TRP A 800 -7.30 -15.43 -26.00
CA TRP A 800 -7.38 -14.61 -24.80
C TRP A 800 -7.09 -15.41 -23.52
N ALA A 801 -7.80 -16.53 -23.32
CA ALA A 801 -7.64 -17.39 -22.16
C ALA A 801 -6.19 -17.91 -22.04
N ARG A 802 -5.58 -18.30 -23.17
CA ARG A 802 -4.19 -18.74 -23.23
C ARG A 802 -3.24 -17.68 -22.70
N LYS A 803 -3.36 -16.42 -23.14
CA LYS A 803 -2.53 -15.32 -22.64
C LYS A 803 -2.81 -14.99 -21.17
N ALA A 804 -4.07 -15.03 -20.73
CA ALA A 804 -4.45 -14.82 -19.35
C ALA A 804 -3.84 -15.88 -18.42
N ILE A 805 -3.90 -17.16 -18.81
CA ILE A 805 -3.28 -18.27 -18.05
C ILE A 805 -1.77 -18.12 -18.00
N LEU A 806 -1.11 -17.71 -19.11
CA LEU A 806 0.32 -17.45 -19.15
C LEU A 806 0.73 -16.32 -18.18
N ASN A 807 -0.09 -15.27 -18.08
CA ASN A 807 0.14 -14.20 -17.11
C ASN A 807 0.05 -14.74 -15.67
N VAL A 808 -1.00 -15.51 -15.33
CA VAL A 808 -1.11 -16.14 -14.00
C VAL A 808 0.08 -17.05 -13.75
N ALA A 809 0.43 -17.93 -14.68
CA ALA A 809 1.52 -18.88 -14.56
C ALA A 809 2.90 -18.22 -14.36
N SER A 810 3.06 -16.99 -14.83
CA SER A 810 4.32 -16.24 -14.78
C SER A 810 4.38 -15.23 -13.63
N SER A 811 3.38 -15.20 -12.75
CA SER A 811 3.32 -14.23 -11.65
C SER A 811 4.18 -14.60 -10.44
N GLY A 812 4.84 -15.76 -10.45
CA GLY A 812 5.62 -16.28 -9.31
C GLY A 812 6.67 -15.31 -8.75
N LYS A 813 7.41 -14.62 -9.63
CA LYS A 813 8.41 -13.60 -9.25
C LYS A 813 7.81 -12.46 -8.42
N PHE A 814 6.51 -12.16 -8.59
CA PHE A 814 5.86 -11.01 -7.98
C PHE A 814 5.16 -11.36 -6.65
N SER A 815 5.63 -12.41 -5.99
CA SER A 815 5.29 -12.75 -4.60
C SER A 815 6.06 -11.86 -3.63
N SER A 816 5.38 -11.30 -2.62
CA SER A 816 6.07 -10.63 -1.52
C SER A 816 6.88 -11.61 -0.66
N ASP A 817 6.60 -12.90 -0.69
CA ASP A 817 7.41 -13.91 0.00
C ASP A 817 8.82 -13.99 -0.61
N ARG A 818 8.91 -14.02 -1.96
CA ARG A 818 10.20 -13.94 -2.66
C ARG A 818 10.92 -12.65 -2.33
N THR A 819 10.21 -11.50 -2.37
CA THR A 819 10.80 -10.19 -2.06
C THR A 819 11.38 -10.18 -0.64
N ILE A 820 10.61 -10.63 0.35
CA ILE A 820 11.04 -10.66 1.75
C ILE A 820 12.18 -11.65 1.98
N ALA A 821 12.18 -12.80 1.31
CA ALA A 821 13.29 -13.74 1.38
C ALA A 821 14.60 -13.09 0.88
N GLU A 822 14.54 -12.29 -0.19
CA GLU A 822 15.69 -11.54 -0.69
C GLU A 822 16.14 -10.42 0.28
N TYR A 823 15.19 -9.67 0.89
CA TYR A 823 15.53 -8.71 1.93
C TYR A 823 16.19 -9.40 3.13
N ALA A 824 15.65 -10.53 3.57
CA ALA A 824 16.16 -11.27 4.72
C ALA A 824 17.59 -11.79 4.49
N ALA A 825 17.88 -12.31 3.30
CA ALA A 825 19.20 -12.83 2.94
C ALA A 825 20.23 -11.72 2.70
N ASP A 826 19.88 -10.71 1.88
CA ASP A 826 20.87 -9.79 1.32
C ASP A 826 21.04 -8.50 2.13
N ILE A 827 20.01 -8.08 2.87
CA ILE A 827 20.00 -6.80 3.59
C ILE A 827 19.97 -7.01 5.10
N TRP A 828 19.00 -7.80 5.59
CA TRP A 828 18.81 -7.95 7.03
C TRP A 828 19.70 -9.00 7.64
N HIS A 829 20.14 -9.98 6.85
CA HIS A 829 20.87 -11.16 7.34
C HIS A 829 20.14 -11.79 8.53
N ALA A 830 18.82 -11.97 8.37
CA ALA A 830 17.92 -12.53 9.36
C ALA A 830 17.34 -13.85 8.86
N GLY A 831 17.28 -14.85 9.72
CA GLY A 831 16.72 -16.16 9.42
C GLY A 831 15.38 -16.42 10.13
N PRO A 832 14.65 -17.45 9.69
CA PRO A 832 13.44 -17.91 10.36
C PRO A 832 13.70 -18.30 11.83
N CYS A 833 12.75 -18.00 12.71
CA CYS A 833 12.72 -18.46 14.09
C CYS A 833 11.41 -19.21 14.33
N PRO A 834 11.36 -20.51 14.06
CA PRO A 834 10.15 -21.31 14.22
C PRO A 834 9.63 -21.27 15.66
N VAL A 835 8.34 -21.07 15.80
CA VAL A 835 7.67 -21.06 17.10
C VAL A 835 7.26 -22.48 17.46
N SER A 836 7.84 -23.00 18.54
CA SER A 836 7.60 -24.36 19.04
C SER A 836 6.24 -24.50 19.76
#